data_f30004d4457df32abdcd87771d438c08
#
_entry.id   f30004d4457df32abdcd87771d438c08
#
_cell.length_a   1.000
_cell.length_b   1.000
_cell.length_c   1.000
_cell.angle_alpha   90.00
_cell.angle_beta   90.00
_cell.angle_gamma   90.00
#
_symmetry.space_group_name_H-M   'P 1'
#
loop_
_entity.id
_entity.type
_entity.pdbx_description
1 polymer ?
#
loop_
_entity_poly.entity_id
_entity_poly.type
_entity_poly.pdbx_seq_one_letter_code
_entity_poly.pdbx_strand_id
1 'polypeptide(L)'
;MGTRPFPEAQTVMSKHRMRLGFTVLAGWCFFTCMQPNRAQAWPGGDPPAAQHSAAAQKTLWIIPHTHWEGAVFKTREEYLEIGLPHILTALSLLRAHPEYRFVLDQVAYVRPFLERYPEQAAAFRQYVAEGRLQIVCGNDVMLDVNMPSGESWVRQVLYGKGYYRDKLGADVTVGWGLDTFGHHAQMPQLLKLAGYKSYWFQRGVPGNETPSEFLWQGLDSTKIPAFWLPLSYGLFMPAPKDAYSFARYALGKWDALGQYSRWPDRVALAGADVSEPEEALPGLVKEFNESSEAPIHLRFGVPTDFAAVVAQRPNPPVVSGELNPVFQGVYSSRIELKQWVRRLEDVLTNAEKLTALAGALGAASNWLDSVRAWEPVLFNQAHDLMSGTMVDKVYNETIRGYESSQGLGDEQIDAELGAIAARMDTHVNGVPIVVFNTLGWARSDVAEIEVGSIGPEIRGLRLCDSSGTDMPLQFLDTQRYGDGSLKDAKVAFIARDVPAFGYALYQLIPSEAEFSGSKKQEGTPPPASTEHQDAGSIENEYYRMTFDLWTGEMKELYDKAGHWDVLGGRPGNIVAREQEGGDFWELYGTLNGGRFTAMTRKQGLPAPAGTHFSNEQVGGSGSTSSGPVYSQFSLFHPLGDGSFATTVRVYPAMRRIDIRTQLLNNDKFVRYRVLFPTSIENGRRFDEIPFGAIERPLEQEYPAQYWVDYSDGSKGLALLNRGLPGNNVAGGTLMLSLMRSARITAYPFFGGYEPGVSSDLGLELGIERAFDYALVPHAGDWRDAEVYKAGWEFNHPLLARKVSAHGGGLPRRWGLLEISSPNVVASALIPGNDGAVMLRIYEATGRPTNGVEIRFHVPVSSAFETNLLGDEVRPLPPAHETLHLDLRPYEIKTLKLKLTPPEHR
;
A
#
# COMPACT_ATOMS: atom_id res chain seq x y z
N MET A 1 -8.04 47.33 49.42
CA MET A 1 -6.83 48.09 49.74
C MET A 1 -5.70 47.56 48.95
N GLY A 2 -5.11 48.12 47.95
CA GLY A 2 -4.99 49.43 47.41
C GLY A 2 -4.40 49.32 46.04
N THR A 3 -4.97 49.99 45.12
CA THR A 3 -4.63 50.25 43.73
C THR A 3 -3.34 51.08 43.61
N ARG A 4 -2.56 50.86 42.56
CA ARG A 4 -1.86 51.93 41.80
C ARG A 4 -1.42 51.47 40.43
N PRO A 5 -1.42 52.36 39.40
CA PRO A 5 -1.65 52.03 37.99
C PRO A 5 -0.41 52.21 37.11
N PHE A 6 -0.57 51.71 35.84
CA PHE A 6 0.36 51.88 34.72
C PHE A 6 0.42 53.33 34.20
N PRO A 7 1.52 53.76 33.56
CA PRO A 7 1.52 54.92 32.69
C PRO A 7 1.39 54.55 31.20
N GLU A 8 0.52 55.31 30.54
CA GLU A 8 0.34 55.35 29.07
C GLU A 8 1.58 55.90 28.38
N ALA A 9 1.89 55.34 27.20
CA ALA A 9 2.80 55.97 26.27
C ALA A 9 2.06 56.22 24.94
N GLN A 10 2.13 57.45 24.52
CA GLN A 10 1.38 58.07 23.43
C GLN A 10 1.79 57.57 22.05
N THR A 11 0.78 57.45 21.20
CA THR A 11 0.76 57.20 19.76
C THR A 11 1.39 58.35 18.98
N VAL A 12 2.28 58.03 18.05
CA VAL A 12 2.58 58.87 16.88
C VAL A 12 2.22 58.09 15.61
N MET A 13 1.16 58.55 14.98
CA MET A 13 0.73 58.11 13.63
C MET A 13 1.70 58.63 12.57
N SER A 14 2.28 57.69 11.81
CA SER A 14 2.84 57.95 10.47
C SER A 14 2.12 57.09 9.46
N LYS A 15 1.35 57.75 8.59
CA LYS A 15 0.68 57.12 7.44
C LYS A 15 1.70 56.78 6.36
N HIS A 16 2.03 55.48 6.21
CA HIS A 16 2.60 54.98 4.97
C HIS A 16 1.69 53.92 4.42
N ARG A 17 1.10 54.18 3.26
CA ARG A 17 0.38 53.22 2.43
C ARG A 17 1.37 52.14 1.95
N MET A 18 1.30 50.96 2.51
CA MET A 18 1.97 49.81 2.00
C MET A 18 1.01 49.08 1.05
N ARG A 19 1.31 49.14 -0.23
CA ARG A 19 0.73 48.23 -1.25
C ARG A 19 1.18 46.81 -0.90
N LEU A 20 0.26 45.93 -0.52
CA LEU A 20 0.50 44.48 -0.49
C LEU A 20 0.66 43.97 -1.93
N GLY A 21 1.90 43.75 -2.30
CA GLY A 21 2.20 42.90 -3.44
C GLY A 21 2.22 41.45 -2.95
N PHE A 22 1.24 40.66 -3.34
CA PHE A 22 1.28 39.21 -3.17
C PHE A 22 2.35 38.66 -4.13
N THR A 23 3.52 38.36 -3.60
CA THR A 23 4.52 37.55 -4.33
C THR A 23 4.28 36.10 -3.95
N VAL A 24 3.66 35.35 -4.85
CA VAL A 24 3.58 33.89 -4.77
C VAL A 24 4.99 33.37 -5.01
N LEU A 25 5.66 32.92 -3.95
CA LEU A 25 6.94 32.19 -4.07
C LEU A 25 6.62 30.74 -4.44
N ALA A 26 6.88 30.42 -5.70
CA ALA A 26 6.93 29.04 -6.16
C ALA A 26 8.04 28.28 -5.43
N GLY A 27 7.71 27.08 -4.95
CA GLY A 27 8.64 26.23 -4.20
C GLY A 27 9.90 25.88 -5.02
N TRP A 28 11.03 26.29 -4.53
CA TRP A 28 12.33 25.94 -5.10
C TRP A 28 12.80 24.61 -4.51
N CYS A 29 12.78 23.56 -5.30
CA CYS A 29 13.68 22.43 -5.06
C CYS A 29 15.12 22.93 -5.16
N PHE A 30 15.84 22.93 -4.06
CA PHE A 30 17.23 23.36 -3.99
C PHE A 30 18.11 22.55 -4.95
N PHE A 31 18.62 23.22 -6.01
CA PHE A 31 19.77 22.76 -6.77
C PHE A 31 21.03 23.11 -5.99
N THR A 32 21.67 22.13 -5.37
CA THR A 32 23.11 22.25 -5.04
C THR A 32 23.91 21.70 -6.20
N CYS A 33 24.73 22.54 -6.81
CA CYS A 33 25.70 22.14 -7.84
C CYS A 33 26.59 20.98 -7.36
N MET A 34 26.51 19.84 -8.03
CA MET A 34 27.52 18.78 -7.93
C MET A 34 28.78 19.20 -8.68
N GLN A 35 29.91 19.16 -8.02
CA GLN A 35 31.20 19.09 -8.72
C GLN A 35 31.37 17.70 -9.33
N PRO A 36 31.88 17.56 -10.57
CA PRO A 36 31.98 16.28 -11.24
C PRO A 36 33.13 15.45 -10.67
N ASN A 37 32.85 14.28 -10.13
CA ASN A 37 33.84 13.22 -10.01
C ASN A 37 34.09 12.61 -11.39
N ARG A 38 35.36 12.44 -11.71
CA ARG A 38 35.85 11.94 -12.99
C ARG A 38 35.21 10.60 -13.36
N ALA A 39 34.53 10.59 -14.53
CA ALA A 39 33.97 9.41 -15.16
C ALA A 39 35.09 8.44 -15.61
N GLN A 40 34.88 7.16 -15.32
CA GLN A 40 35.59 6.07 -16.01
C GLN A 40 34.93 5.87 -17.39
N ALA A 41 35.75 5.93 -18.44
CA ALA A 41 35.32 5.77 -19.82
C ALA A 41 34.93 4.31 -20.12
N TRP A 42 33.84 4.13 -20.83
CA TRP A 42 33.37 2.88 -21.40
C TRP A 42 34.28 2.44 -22.54
N PRO A 43 34.60 1.14 -22.71
CA PRO A 43 35.23 0.61 -23.91
C PRO A 43 34.16 0.31 -24.95
N GLY A 44 33.92 1.22 -25.86
CA GLY A 44 33.04 1.03 -26.99
C GLY A 44 33.64 1.60 -28.24
N GLY A 45 33.88 0.75 -29.25
CA GLY A 45 34.38 1.16 -30.56
C GLY A 45 33.42 2.13 -31.26
N ASP A 46 34.01 3.01 -32.08
CA ASP A 46 33.32 3.99 -32.92
C ASP A 46 32.22 3.35 -33.77
N PRO A 47 30.98 3.86 -33.72
CA PRO A 47 29.96 3.44 -34.66
C PRO A 47 30.21 4.04 -36.05
N PRO A 48 29.77 3.40 -37.14
CA PRO A 48 30.01 3.85 -38.50
C PRO A 48 29.41 5.26 -38.73
N ALA A 49 30.14 6.10 -39.41
CA ALA A 49 29.78 7.46 -39.76
C ALA A 49 28.39 7.52 -40.41
N ALA A 50 27.42 8.14 -39.73
CA ALA A 50 26.10 8.40 -40.29
C ALA A 50 26.22 9.43 -41.46
N GLN A 51 25.63 9.08 -42.57
CA GLN A 51 25.46 9.97 -43.73
C GLN A 51 24.75 11.25 -43.27
N HIS A 52 25.30 12.40 -43.63
CA HIS A 52 24.72 13.74 -43.37
C HIS A 52 23.32 13.86 -44.01
N SER A 53 22.27 13.57 -43.29
CA SER A 53 20.96 14.18 -43.55
C SER A 53 20.99 15.61 -43.02
N ALA A 54 20.27 16.52 -43.66
CA ALA A 54 20.10 17.90 -43.23
C ALA A 54 19.91 17.92 -41.69
N ALA A 55 20.70 18.76 -40.99
CA ALA A 55 20.71 18.77 -39.52
C ALA A 55 19.28 18.92 -39.00
N ALA A 56 18.76 17.89 -38.32
CA ALA A 56 17.40 17.90 -37.80
C ALA A 56 17.25 19.10 -36.87
N GLN A 57 16.14 19.84 -37.03
CA GLN A 57 15.83 21.03 -36.22
C GLN A 57 15.83 20.61 -34.73
N LYS A 58 16.62 21.28 -33.91
CA LYS A 58 16.61 21.10 -32.47
C LYS A 58 15.33 21.67 -31.87
N THR A 59 14.56 20.88 -31.12
CA THR A 59 13.28 21.31 -30.57
C THR A 59 13.21 21.06 -29.08
N LEU A 60 12.90 22.09 -28.28
CA LEU A 60 12.49 21.95 -26.89
C LEU A 60 10.97 21.92 -26.84
N TRP A 61 10.44 20.77 -26.50
CA TRP A 61 9.01 20.60 -26.24
C TRP A 61 8.68 21.10 -24.84
N ILE A 62 7.72 22.01 -24.76
CA ILE A 62 7.21 22.59 -23.51
C ILE A 62 5.82 22.00 -23.29
N ILE A 63 5.64 21.32 -22.15
CA ILE A 63 4.37 20.71 -21.75
C ILE A 63 3.81 21.48 -20.56
N PRO A 64 2.87 22.42 -20.75
CA PRO A 64 2.21 23.11 -19.64
C PRO A 64 1.29 22.17 -18.86
N HIS A 65 1.39 22.24 -17.54
CA HIS A 65 0.56 21.46 -16.62
C HIS A 65 0.44 22.15 -15.26
N THR A 66 -0.32 21.58 -14.37
CA THR A 66 -0.28 21.84 -12.93
C THR A 66 -0.29 20.50 -12.19
N HIS A 67 0.54 20.36 -11.17
CA HIS A 67 0.49 19.20 -10.27
C HIS A 67 -0.48 19.50 -9.13
N TRP A 68 -1.54 18.69 -9.00
CA TRP A 68 -2.52 18.85 -7.93
C TRP A 68 -2.20 17.92 -6.76
N GLU A 69 -1.91 18.53 -5.58
CA GLU A 69 -1.45 17.83 -4.37
C GLU A 69 -2.53 17.00 -3.65
N GLY A 70 -3.79 17.17 -3.99
CA GLY A 70 -4.89 16.52 -3.28
C GLY A 70 -5.17 17.15 -1.92
N ALA A 71 -4.39 16.82 -0.94
CA ALA A 71 -4.40 17.42 0.41
C ALA A 71 -3.06 17.11 1.09
N VAL A 72 -2.36 18.11 1.63
CA VAL A 72 -1.07 17.96 2.35
C VAL A 72 -0.94 19.02 3.44
N PHE A 73 -0.62 20.27 3.03
CA PHE A 73 -0.53 21.44 3.91
C PHE A 73 -1.88 22.15 4.07
N LYS A 74 -2.80 21.83 3.17
CA LYS A 74 -4.18 22.33 3.13
C LYS A 74 -5.12 21.14 2.93
N THR A 75 -6.38 21.30 3.38
CA THR A 75 -7.41 20.32 3.13
C THR A 75 -7.74 20.24 1.64
N ARG A 76 -8.44 19.20 1.22
CA ARG A 76 -8.93 19.03 -0.16
C ARG A 76 -9.69 20.27 -0.64
N GLU A 77 -10.62 20.78 0.19
CA GLU A 77 -11.42 21.94 -0.19
C GLU A 77 -10.58 23.21 -0.36
N GLU A 78 -9.64 23.46 0.58
CA GLU A 78 -8.74 24.61 0.47
C GLU A 78 -7.85 24.55 -0.79
N TYR A 79 -7.39 23.36 -1.20
CA TYR A 79 -6.66 23.20 -2.46
C TYR A 79 -7.57 23.35 -3.68
N LEU A 80 -8.82 22.88 -3.63
CA LEU A 80 -9.77 23.09 -4.73
C LEU A 80 -10.10 24.57 -4.93
N GLU A 81 -10.29 25.36 -3.85
CA GLU A 81 -10.50 26.81 -3.96
C GLU A 81 -9.35 27.54 -4.67
N ILE A 82 -8.11 27.05 -4.50
CA ILE A 82 -6.92 27.59 -5.18
C ILE A 82 -6.81 27.04 -6.60
N GLY A 83 -6.94 25.74 -6.78
CA GLY A 83 -6.58 25.05 -8.02
C GLY A 83 -7.64 25.14 -9.10
N LEU A 84 -8.94 25.14 -8.77
CA LEU A 84 -9.98 25.17 -9.80
C LEU A 84 -9.93 26.45 -10.68
N PRO A 85 -9.63 27.66 -10.15
CA PRO A 85 -9.36 28.84 -10.96
C PRO A 85 -8.20 28.65 -11.95
N HIS A 86 -7.18 27.85 -11.64
CA HIS A 86 -6.07 27.57 -12.56
C HIS A 86 -6.54 26.85 -13.83
N ILE A 87 -7.57 26.00 -13.74
CA ILE A 87 -8.18 25.36 -14.92
C ILE A 87 -8.90 26.42 -15.76
N LEU A 88 -9.56 27.43 -15.16
CA LEU A 88 -10.16 28.54 -15.90
C LEU A 88 -9.11 29.35 -16.68
N THR A 89 -7.95 29.64 -16.04
CA THR A 89 -6.81 30.29 -16.71
C THR A 89 -6.29 29.43 -17.85
N ALA A 90 -6.14 28.12 -17.68
CA ALA A 90 -5.74 27.21 -18.75
C ALA A 90 -6.71 27.23 -19.94
N LEU A 91 -8.03 27.19 -19.70
CA LEU A 91 -9.06 27.27 -20.74
C LEU A 91 -9.05 28.62 -21.45
N SER A 92 -8.75 29.71 -20.72
CA SER A 92 -8.58 31.05 -21.33
C SER A 92 -7.40 31.11 -22.27
N LEU A 93 -6.24 30.55 -21.86
CA LEU A 93 -5.04 30.46 -22.71
C LEU A 93 -5.26 29.56 -23.94
N LEU A 94 -5.95 28.43 -23.78
CA LEU A 94 -6.33 27.56 -24.89
C LEU A 94 -7.24 28.32 -25.92
N ARG A 95 -8.10 29.20 -25.44
CA ARG A 95 -8.97 30.04 -26.29
C ARG A 95 -8.18 31.10 -27.03
N ALA A 96 -7.26 31.78 -26.33
CA ALA A 96 -6.52 32.90 -26.87
C ALA A 96 -5.38 32.48 -27.82
N HIS A 97 -4.80 31.31 -27.61
CA HIS A 97 -3.58 30.83 -28.26
C HIS A 97 -3.80 29.45 -28.91
N PRO A 98 -4.03 29.37 -30.23
CA PRO A 98 -4.27 28.09 -30.92
C PRO A 98 -3.13 27.09 -30.82
N GLU A 99 -1.88 27.57 -30.68
CA GLU A 99 -0.67 26.75 -30.47
C GLU A 99 -0.53 26.20 -29.08
N TYR A 100 -1.19 26.82 -28.09
CA TYR A 100 -1.08 26.44 -26.68
C TYR A 100 -1.71 25.07 -26.43
N ARG A 101 -1.09 24.31 -25.52
CA ARG A 101 -1.53 22.99 -25.03
C ARG A 101 -1.51 23.00 -23.53
N PHE A 102 -2.32 22.13 -22.93
CA PHE A 102 -2.34 21.96 -21.48
C PHE A 102 -2.61 20.50 -21.08
N VAL A 103 -2.13 20.12 -19.91
CA VAL A 103 -2.31 18.77 -19.37
C VAL A 103 -3.01 18.86 -18.02
N LEU A 104 -4.03 18.01 -17.80
CA LEU A 104 -4.68 17.79 -16.51
C LEU A 104 -4.65 16.31 -16.16
N ASP A 105 -4.52 16.05 -14.89
CA ASP A 105 -4.52 14.71 -14.29
C ASP A 105 -5.70 14.53 -13.31
N GLN A 106 -5.78 13.40 -12.64
CA GLN A 106 -6.58 13.09 -11.45
C GLN A 106 -8.08 13.46 -11.49
N VAL A 107 -8.95 12.45 -11.37
CA VAL A 107 -10.42 12.68 -11.31
C VAL A 107 -10.80 13.55 -10.13
N ALA A 108 -10.14 13.37 -8.99
CA ALA A 108 -10.40 14.16 -7.77
C ALA A 108 -10.18 15.66 -7.94
N TYR A 109 -9.54 16.10 -9.04
CA TYR A 109 -9.36 17.49 -9.43
C TYR A 109 -10.32 17.91 -10.57
N VAL A 110 -10.46 17.08 -11.61
CA VAL A 110 -11.28 17.39 -12.80
C VAL A 110 -12.78 17.31 -12.50
N ARG A 111 -13.22 16.33 -11.70
CA ARG A 111 -14.64 16.16 -11.33
C ARG A 111 -15.20 17.39 -10.61
N PRO A 112 -14.60 17.89 -9.50
CA PRO A 112 -15.07 19.11 -8.85
C PRO A 112 -15.08 20.34 -9.76
N PHE A 113 -14.14 20.45 -10.70
CA PHE A 113 -14.15 21.53 -11.69
C PHE A 113 -15.41 21.50 -12.55
N LEU A 114 -15.72 20.35 -13.16
CA LEU A 114 -16.89 20.20 -14.02
C LEU A 114 -18.22 20.34 -13.25
N GLU A 115 -18.24 20.02 -11.95
CA GLU A 115 -19.39 20.18 -11.07
C GLU A 115 -19.61 21.66 -10.67
N ARG A 116 -18.53 22.40 -10.36
CA ARG A 116 -18.60 23.80 -9.92
C ARG A 116 -18.70 24.81 -11.06
N TYR A 117 -18.18 24.45 -12.24
CA TYR A 117 -18.18 25.29 -13.45
C TYR A 117 -18.85 24.57 -14.63
N PRO A 118 -20.14 24.19 -14.51
CA PRO A 118 -20.83 23.42 -15.56
C PRO A 118 -20.90 24.15 -16.89
N GLU A 119 -20.89 25.50 -16.92
CA GLU A 119 -20.83 26.32 -18.09
C GLU A 119 -19.54 26.18 -18.91
N GLN A 120 -18.46 25.74 -18.29
CA GLN A 120 -17.18 25.48 -18.96
C GLN A 120 -17.11 24.07 -19.57
N ALA A 121 -18.02 23.17 -19.25
CA ALA A 121 -17.95 21.76 -19.63
C ALA A 121 -17.93 21.56 -21.15
N ALA A 122 -18.62 22.42 -21.93
CA ALA A 122 -18.62 22.33 -23.39
C ALA A 122 -17.24 22.67 -23.97
N ALA A 123 -16.64 23.80 -23.55
CA ALA A 123 -15.30 24.20 -23.98
C ALA A 123 -14.24 23.18 -23.53
N PHE A 124 -14.35 22.68 -22.32
CA PHE A 124 -13.46 21.65 -21.79
C PHE A 124 -13.46 20.40 -22.70
N ARG A 125 -14.64 19.84 -23.00
CA ARG A 125 -14.78 18.68 -23.90
C ARG A 125 -14.28 18.97 -25.31
N GLN A 126 -14.51 20.18 -25.82
CA GLN A 126 -13.99 20.58 -27.11
C GLN A 126 -12.47 20.51 -27.16
N TYR A 127 -11.76 21.11 -26.19
CA TYR A 127 -10.29 21.09 -26.17
C TYR A 127 -9.71 19.70 -25.93
N VAL A 128 -10.42 18.85 -25.20
CA VAL A 128 -10.06 17.41 -25.05
C VAL A 128 -10.19 16.72 -26.42
N ALA A 129 -11.28 16.92 -27.14
CA ALA A 129 -11.49 16.30 -28.46
C ALA A 129 -10.50 16.82 -29.53
N GLU A 130 -10.09 18.08 -29.43
CA GLU A 130 -9.04 18.69 -30.29
C GLU A 130 -7.62 18.17 -29.93
N GLY A 131 -7.44 17.46 -28.83
CA GLY A 131 -6.14 17.03 -28.31
C GLY A 131 -5.26 18.18 -27.78
N ARG A 132 -5.84 19.37 -27.57
CA ARG A 132 -5.16 20.55 -27.02
C ARG A 132 -5.16 20.57 -25.49
N LEU A 133 -6.17 19.98 -24.88
CA LEU A 133 -6.22 19.65 -23.45
C LEU A 133 -6.11 18.13 -23.31
N GLN A 134 -4.98 17.62 -22.82
CA GLN A 134 -4.79 16.19 -22.65
C GLN A 134 -5.08 15.79 -21.20
N ILE A 135 -5.97 14.82 -21.03
CA ILE A 135 -6.15 14.14 -19.75
C ILE A 135 -5.13 13.02 -19.64
N VAL A 136 -4.41 12.98 -18.54
CA VAL A 136 -3.40 11.97 -18.20
C VAL A 136 -3.71 11.30 -16.84
N CYS A 137 -2.85 10.46 -16.34
CA CYS A 137 -3.00 9.68 -15.10
C CYS A 137 -4.12 8.63 -15.19
N GLY A 138 -5.36 9.03 -15.37
CA GLY A 138 -6.51 8.12 -15.48
C GLY A 138 -6.93 7.45 -14.17
N ASN A 139 -6.36 7.86 -13.04
CA ASN A 139 -6.69 7.40 -11.70
C ASN A 139 -7.56 8.45 -10.98
N ASP A 140 -8.15 8.07 -9.85
CA ASP A 140 -8.82 9.04 -8.98
C ASP A 140 -7.82 10.09 -8.49
N VAL A 141 -6.66 9.63 -8.01
CA VAL A 141 -5.52 10.47 -7.59
C VAL A 141 -4.19 9.94 -8.13
N MET A 142 -3.12 10.74 -8.07
CA MET A 142 -1.73 10.29 -8.26
C MET A 142 -1.29 9.55 -6.99
N LEU A 143 -1.53 8.23 -6.97
CA LEU A 143 -1.35 7.41 -5.77
C LEU A 143 0.12 7.03 -5.51
N ASP A 144 0.42 6.68 -4.25
CA ASP A 144 1.56 5.82 -3.94
C ASP A 144 1.31 4.44 -4.55
N VAL A 145 2.28 3.90 -5.30
CA VAL A 145 2.11 2.60 -5.97
C VAL A 145 2.76 1.43 -5.23
N ASN A 146 3.52 1.69 -4.17
CA ASN A 146 4.28 0.68 -3.43
C ASN A 146 3.54 0.14 -2.20
N MET A 147 2.88 1.02 -1.44
CA MET A 147 2.25 0.67 -0.16
C MET A 147 0.81 0.14 -0.32
N PRO A 148 -0.07 0.73 -1.15
CA PRO A 148 -1.37 0.13 -1.45
C PRO A 148 -1.24 -1.22 -2.16
N SER A 149 -2.26 -2.07 -2.03
CA SER A 149 -2.30 -3.35 -2.73
C SER A 149 -2.47 -3.18 -4.24
N GLY A 150 -2.09 -4.22 -5.01
CA GLY A 150 -2.34 -4.22 -6.45
C GLY A 150 -3.82 -4.09 -6.80
N GLU A 151 -4.71 -4.61 -5.97
CA GLU A 151 -6.16 -4.49 -6.16
C GLU A 151 -6.65 -3.05 -5.94
N SER A 152 -6.07 -2.28 -5.03
CA SER A 152 -6.32 -0.85 -4.90
C SER A 152 -5.91 -0.08 -6.16
N TRP A 153 -4.72 -0.37 -6.71
CA TRP A 153 -4.27 0.22 -7.97
C TRP A 153 -5.27 -0.03 -9.11
N VAL A 154 -5.80 -1.25 -9.19
CA VAL A 154 -6.83 -1.57 -10.20
C VAL A 154 -8.10 -0.75 -9.98
N ARG A 155 -8.58 -0.54 -8.73
CA ARG A 155 -9.77 0.31 -8.47
C ARG A 155 -9.52 1.76 -8.83
N GLN A 156 -8.33 2.30 -8.56
CA GLN A 156 -7.93 3.63 -9.01
C GLN A 156 -8.17 3.81 -10.51
N VAL A 157 -7.72 2.84 -11.31
CA VAL A 157 -7.87 2.88 -12.78
C VAL A 157 -9.31 2.63 -13.22
N LEU A 158 -10.00 1.66 -12.61
CA LEU A 158 -11.40 1.34 -12.95
C LEU A 158 -12.30 2.55 -12.77
N TYR A 159 -12.22 3.21 -11.61
CA TYR A 159 -13.06 4.37 -11.30
C TYR A 159 -12.58 5.60 -12.07
N GLY A 160 -11.28 5.83 -12.16
CA GLY A 160 -10.74 7.00 -12.82
C GLY A 160 -10.95 7.00 -14.33
N LYS A 161 -10.49 5.96 -15.04
CA LYS A 161 -10.71 5.83 -16.50
C LYS A 161 -12.19 5.68 -16.84
N GLY A 162 -12.96 4.97 -15.98
CA GLY A 162 -14.42 4.90 -16.12
C GLY A 162 -15.06 6.29 -16.13
N TYR A 163 -14.72 7.14 -15.17
CA TYR A 163 -15.21 8.52 -15.12
C TYR A 163 -14.89 9.30 -16.40
N TYR A 164 -13.66 9.28 -16.87
CA TYR A 164 -13.24 10.02 -18.05
C TYR A 164 -13.92 9.51 -19.32
N ARG A 165 -14.07 8.21 -19.49
CA ARG A 165 -14.80 7.59 -20.60
C ARG A 165 -16.27 8.01 -20.60
N ASP A 166 -16.94 7.92 -19.45
CA ASP A 166 -18.39 8.14 -19.35
C ASP A 166 -18.77 9.63 -19.36
N LYS A 167 -17.93 10.51 -18.79
CA LYS A 167 -18.23 11.96 -18.68
C LYS A 167 -17.61 12.81 -19.77
N LEU A 168 -16.45 12.41 -20.31
CA LEU A 168 -15.70 13.18 -21.29
C LEU A 168 -15.56 12.49 -22.65
N GLY A 169 -15.90 11.20 -22.76
CA GLY A 169 -15.62 10.40 -23.96
C GLY A 169 -14.13 10.23 -24.23
N ALA A 170 -13.28 10.38 -23.20
CA ALA A 170 -11.84 10.36 -23.32
C ALA A 170 -11.25 8.99 -22.93
N ASP A 171 -10.39 8.41 -23.80
CA ASP A 171 -9.55 7.28 -23.46
C ASP A 171 -8.18 7.79 -22.98
N VAL A 172 -7.90 7.60 -21.68
CA VAL A 172 -6.64 8.04 -21.08
C VAL A 172 -5.57 6.99 -21.34
N THR A 173 -4.57 7.33 -22.17
CA THR A 173 -3.50 6.41 -22.61
C THR A 173 -2.12 6.76 -22.07
N VAL A 174 -2.00 7.82 -21.29
CA VAL A 174 -0.75 8.28 -20.67
C VAL A 174 -0.83 8.04 -19.16
N GLY A 175 -0.01 7.15 -18.65
CA GLY A 175 0.23 6.99 -17.21
C GLY A 175 1.07 8.15 -16.69
N TRP A 176 0.78 8.68 -15.50
CA TRP A 176 1.32 9.92 -14.99
C TRP A 176 1.56 9.82 -13.49
N GLY A 177 2.82 9.71 -13.10
CA GLY A 177 3.25 9.57 -11.71
C GLY A 177 4.41 10.53 -11.43
N LEU A 178 4.23 11.84 -11.68
CA LEU A 178 5.30 12.83 -11.63
C LEU A 178 5.97 12.89 -10.28
N ASP A 179 5.20 12.85 -9.22
CA ASP A 179 5.69 12.96 -7.86
C ASP A 179 5.54 11.67 -7.02
N THR A 180 5.04 10.59 -7.60
CA THR A 180 4.93 9.28 -6.93
C THR A 180 6.29 8.82 -6.38
N PHE A 181 6.31 8.34 -5.12
CA PHE A 181 7.54 8.05 -4.36
C PHE A 181 8.13 6.67 -4.66
N GLY A 182 8.55 6.48 -5.92
CA GLY A 182 9.10 5.24 -6.42
C GLY A 182 8.06 4.31 -7.04
N HIS A 183 8.53 3.30 -7.76
CA HIS A 183 7.66 2.46 -8.61
C HIS A 183 8.12 1.01 -8.56
N HIS A 184 7.20 0.09 -8.25
CA HIS A 184 7.48 -1.34 -8.21
C HIS A 184 7.55 -1.99 -9.60
N ALA A 185 8.22 -3.14 -9.69
CA ALA A 185 8.55 -3.80 -10.96
C ALA A 185 7.35 -4.36 -11.75
N GLN A 186 6.15 -4.46 -11.17
CA GLN A 186 4.93 -4.88 -11.89
C GLN A 186 4.19 -3.74 -12.61
N MET A 187 4.58 -2.50 -12.38
CA MET A 187 3.93 -1.34 -13.02
C MET A 187 3.84 -1.45 -14.55
N PRO A 188 4.90 -1.90 -15.30
CA PRO A 188 4.80 -2.04 -16.75
C PRO A 188 3.65 -2.95 -17.20
N GLN A 189 3.43 -4.08 -16.52
CA GLN A 189 2.34 -5.00 -16.82
C GLN A 189 0.98 -4.37 -16.50
N LEU A 190 0.82 -3.79 -15.31
CA LEU A 190 -0.41 -3.14 -14.88
C LEU A 190 -0.83 -2.01 -15.83
N LEU A 191 0.11 -1.12 -16.17
CA LEU A 191 -0.12 -0.04 -17.12
C LEU A 191 -0.57 -0.57 -18.49
N LYS A 192 0.08 -1.63 -18.99
CA LYS A 192 -0.26 -2.24 -20.29
C LYS A 192 -1.64 -2.87 -20.27
N LEU A 193 -1.97 -3.65 -19.22
CA LEU A 193 -3.27 -4.27 -19.03
C LEU A 193 -4.41 -3.27 -18.81
N ALA A 194 -4.10 -2.06 -18.31
CA ALA A 194 -5.02 -0.93 -18.19
C ALA A 194 -5.12 -0.07 -19.47
N GLY A 195 -4.40 -0.42 -20.54
CA GLY A 195 -4.48 0.26 -21.84
C GLY A 195 -3.61 1.51 -21.95
N TYR A 196 -2.67 1.73 -21.02
CA TYR A 196 -1.71 2.83 -21.17
C TYR A 196 -0.67 2.49 -22.26
N LYS A 197 -0.22 3.56 -22.96
CA LYS A 197 0.78 3.48 -24.05
C LYS A 197 2.13 4.05 -23.64
N SER A 198 2.18 4.87 -22.57
CA SER A 198 3.40 5.44 -22.01
C SER A 198 3.23 5.75 -20.53
N TYR A 199 4.36 5.91 -19.81
CA TYR A 199 4.41 6.32 -18.43
C TYR A 199 5.39 7.47 -18.21
N TRP A 200 4.96 8.53 -17.51
CA TRP A 200 5.73 9.73 -17.23
C TRP A 200 5.93 9.88 -15.73
N PHE A 201 7.17 10.13 -15.30
CA PHE A 201 7.51 10.18 -13.87
C PHE A 201 8.83 10.91 -13.63
N GLN A 202 9.08 11.32 -12.37
CA GLN A 202 10.33 11.97 -11.99
C GLN A 202 11.20 11.10 -11.08
N ARG A 203 10.61 10.48 -10.04
CA ARG A 203 11.37 9.90 -8.91
C ARG A 203 11.73 8.43 -9.12
N GLY A 204 12.82 7.97 -8.43
CA GLY A 204 13.15 6.54 -8.28
C GLY A 204 14.17 5.98 -9.27
N VAL A 205 14.61 6.75 -10.26
CA VAL A 205 15.66 6.27 -11.19
C VAL A 205 17.01 6.28 -10.47
N PRO A 206 17.72 5.14 -10.40
CA PRO A 206 19.03 5.08 -9.78
C PRO A 206 20.10 5.69 -10.69
N GLY A 207 20.81 6.69 -10.18
CA GLY A 207 21.98 7.27 -10.84
C GLY A 207 21.68 8.22 -12.01
N ASN A 208 22.71 8.92 -12.48
CA ASN A 208 22.64 9.93 -13.55
C ASN A 208 22.88 9.36 -14.96
N GLU A 209 23.12 8.07 -15.09
CA GLU A 209 23.49 7.43 -16.36
C GLU A 209 22.27 6.93 -17.15
N THR A 210 21.10 6.93 -16.56
CA THR A 210 19.86 6.49 -17.21
C THR A 210 19.40 7.57 -18.20
N PRO A 211 19.11 7.21 -19.46
CA PRO A 211 18.53 8.17 -20.41
C PRO A 211 17.10 8.56 -20.00
N SER A 212 16.70 9.78 -20.42
CA SER A 212 15.34 10.28 -20.09
C SER A 212 14.20 9.53 -20.78
N GLU A 213 14.47 8.83 -21.87
CA GLU A 213 13.47 8.04 -22.60
C GLU A 213 13.97 6.60 -22.77
N PHE A 214 13.19 5.62 -22.33
CA PHE A 214 13.53 4.20 -22.37
C PHE A 214 12.28 3.29 -22.43
N LEU A 215 12.49 2.01 -22.71
CA LEU A 215 11.47 0.98 -22.49
C LEU A 215 11.65 0.42 -21.09
N TRP A 216 10.65 0.60 -20.23
CA TRP A 216 10.63 0.01 -18.91
C TRP A 216 10.07 -1.40 -18.96
N GLN A 217 10.84 -2.39 -18.50
CA GLN A 217 10.49 -3.81 -18.52
C GLN A 217 10.11 -4.31 -17.13
N GLY A 218 8.91 -4.86 -17.01
CA GLY A 218 8.39 -5.49 -15.79
C GLY A 218 8.85 -6.94 -15.58
N LEU A 219 8.38 -7.54 -14.48
CA LEU A 219 8.72 -8.92 -14.08
C LEU A 219 8.27 -9.97 -15.10
N ASP A 220 7.13 -9.77 -15.76
CA ASP A 220 6.57 -10.65 -16.80
C ASP A 220 7.17 -10.39 -18.18
N SER A 221 8.21 -9.56 -18.27
CA SER A 221 8.86 -9.10 -19.51
C SER A 221 8.03 -8.13 -20.35
N THR A 222 6.87 -7.68 -19.88
CA THR A 222 6.10 -6.61 -20.53
C THR A 222 6.91 -5.32 -20.55
N LYS A 223 6.89 -4.61 -21.70
CA LYS A 223 7.61 -3.35 -21.89
C LYS A 223 6.63 -2.21 -22.18
N ILE A 224 6.90 -1.04 -21.58
CA ILE A 224 6.16 0.19 -21.85
C ILE A 224 7.14 1.34 -22.09
N PRO A 225 6.88 2.27 -23.05
CA PRO A 225 7.66 3.51 -23.16
C PRO A 225 7.57 4.33 -21.88
N ALA A 226 8.71 4.68 -21.32
CA ALA A 226 8.84 5.44 -20.09
C ALA A 226 9.61 6.74 -20.32
N PHE A 227 9.13 7.82 -19.71
CA PHE A 227 9.64 9.17 -19.83
C PHE A 227 10.02 9.67 -18.45
N TRP A 228 11.30 9.61 -18.15
CA TRP A 228 11.86 10.11 -16.91
C TRP A 228 12.15 11.61 -17.01
N LEU A 229 11.82 12.37 -15.99
CA LEU A 229 12.04 13.80 -15.87
C LEU A 229 13.23 14.07 -14.92
N PRO A 230 14.46 13.94 -15.37
CA PRO A 230 15.65 13.88 -14.51
C PRO A 230 15.93 15.16 -13.70
N LEU A 231 15.50 16.31 -14.19
CA LEU A 231 15.79 17.59 -13.57
C LEU A 231 14.63 18.16 -12.74
N SER A 232 13.39 17.90 -13.09
CA SER A 232 12.15 18.20 -12.36
C SER A 232 10.95 18.17 -13.30
N TYR A 233 9.76 17.82 -12.77
CA TYR A 233 8.50 18.08 -13.47
C TYR A 233 8.13 19.58 -13.51
N GLY A 234 8.81 20.42 -12.71
CA GLY A 234 8.72 21.88 -12.72
C GLY A 234 9.88 22.56 -13.46
N LEU A 235 10.60 21.86 -14.35
CA LEU A 235 11.84 22.35 -14.95
C LEU A 235 11.69 23.68 -15.68
N PHE A 236 10.57 23.93 -16.34
CA PHE A 236 10.33 25.12 -17.16
C PHE A 236 9.43 26.16 -16.47
N MET A 237 9.45 26.19 -15.12
CA MET A 237 8.69 27.14 -14.30
C MET A 237 9.52 27.55 -13.07
N PRO A 238 9.44 28.82 -12.60
CA PRO A 238 8.85 29.97 -13.31
C PRO A 238 9.73 30.45 -14.48
N ALA A 239 9.10 30.85 -15.57
CA ALA A 239 9.81 31.43 -16.72
C ALA A 239 10.05 32.95 -16.52
N PRO A 240 11.24 33.49 -16.90
CA PRO A 240 11.47 34.93 -16.92
C PRO A 240 10.46 35.66 -17.84
N LYS A 241 10.02 36.84 -17.43
CA LYS A 241 8.98 37.60 -18.17
C LYS A 241 9.51 38.51 -19.23
N ASP A 242 10.82 38.73 -19.33
CA ASP A 242 11.46 39.50 -20.38
C ASP A 242 12.11 38.61 -21.43
N ALA A 243 12.08 38.99 -22.70
CA ALA A 243 12.53 38.16 -23.80
C ALA A 243 14.02 37.74 -23.73
N TYR A 244 14.89 38.62 -23.24
CA TYR A 244 16.32 38.34 -23.17
C TYR A 244 16.60 37.25 -22.09
N SER A 245 16.08 37.45 -20.91
CA SER A 245 16.24 36.46 -19.82
C SER A 245 15.55 35.14 -20.14
N PHE A 246 14.38 35.20 -20.80
CA PHE A 246 13.66 34.01 -21.26
C PHE A 246 14.48 33.21 -22.29
N ALA A 247 15.10 33.89 -23.28
CA ALA A 247 15.94 33.21 -24.28
C ALA A 247 17.11 32.44 -23.60
N ARG A 248 17.81 33.12 -22.70
CA ARG A 248 18.91 32.48 -21.93
C ARG A 248 18.42 31.31 -21.07
N TYR A 249 17.27 31.47 -20.43
CA TYR A 249 16.64 30.45 -19.63
C TYR A 249 16.30 29.20 -20.46
N ALA A 250 15.62 29.38 -21.60
CA ALA A 250 15.24 28.28 -22.48
C ALA A 250 16.46 27.51 -23.02
N LEU A 251 17.51 28.22 -23.43
CA LEU A 251 18.77 27.61 -23.87
C LEU A 251 19.49 26.87 -22.75
N GLY A 252 19.51 27.45 -21.55
CA GLY A 252 20.09 26.78 -20.38
C GLY A 252 19.39 25.47 -20.00
N LYS A 253 18.05 25.44 -20.12
CA LYS A 253 17.26 24.20 -19.90
C LYS A 253 17.51 23.16 -21.00
N TRP A 254 17.60 23.61 -22.25
CA TRP A 254 17.99 22.74 -23.36
C TRP A 254 19.35 22.08 -23.14
N ASP A 255 20.35 22.86 -22.77
CA ASP A 255 21.71 22.35 -22.53
C ASP A 255 21.75 21.37 -21.34
N ALA A 256 21.09 21.70 -20.23
CA ALA A 256 21.01 20.84 -19.05
C ALA A 256 20.39 19.46 -19.35
N LEU A 257 19.32 19.42 -20.17
CA LEU A 257 18.70 18.17 -20.61
C LEU A 257 19.62 17.33 -21.51
N GLY A 258 20.65 17.97 -22.13
CA GLY A 258 21.63 17.28 -22.98
C GLY A 258 22.44 16.18 -22.28
N GLN A 259 22.49 16.19 -20.96
CA GLN A 259 23.15 15.14 -20.17
C GLN A 259 22.34 13.82 -20.17
N TYR A 260 21.04 13.89 -20.38
CA TYR A 260 20.09 12.76 -20.28
C TYR A 260 19.50 12.35 -21.63
N SER A 261 19.50 13.24 -22.62
CA SER A 261 19.00 12.97 -23.97
C SER A 261 19.95 13.54 -25.02
N ARG A 262 20.49 12.67 -25.90
CA ARG A 262 21.33 13.06 -27.06
C ARG A 262 20.56 13.46 -28.29
N TRP A 263 19.22 13.35 -28.22
CA TRP A 263 18.34 13.57 -29.37
C TRP A 263 18.08 15.07 -29.63
N PRO A 264 17.74 15.45 -30.87
CA PRO A 264 17.42 16.84 -31.18
C PRO A 264 16.07 17.31 -30.59
N ASP A 265 15.23 16.40 -30.19
CA ASP A 265 13.99 16.69 -29.46
C ASP A 265 14.18 16.37 -27.98
N ARG A 266 13.94 17.35 -27.13
CA ARG A 266 13.98 17.25 -25.67
C ARG A 266 12.70 17.82 -25.09
N VAL A 267 12.31 17.40 -23.88
CA VAL A 267 11.08 17.82 -23.24
C VAL A 267 11.32 18.43 -21.86
N ALA A 268 10.62 19.50 -21.57
CA ALA A 268 10.54 20.12 -20.25
C ALA A 268 9.06 20.43 -19.93
N LEU A 269 8.66 20.13 -18.70
CA LEU A 269 7.32 20.44 -18.23
C LEU A 269 7.30 21.84 -17.62
N ALA A 270 6.23 22.60 -17.90
CA ALA A 270 5.99 23.95 -17.40
C ALA A 270 4.78 23.98 -16.48
N GLY A 271 5.06 23.79 -15.19
CA GLY A 271 4.08 23.70 -14.12
C GLY A 271 4.77 23.25 -12.85
N ALA A 272 4.12 23.35 -11.72
CA ALA A 272 4.57 22.93 -10.41
C ALA A 272 3.37 22.65 -9.50
N ASP A 273 3.62 22.41 -8.21
CA ASP A 273 2.61 22.13 -7.20
C ASP A 273 1.57 23.24 -7.12
N VAL A 274 0.32 22.89 -7.44
CA VAL A 274 -0.85 23.80 -7.44
C VAL A 274 -0.55 25.16 -8.11
N SER A 275 0.27 25.12 -9.19
CA SER A 275 0.70 26.35 -9.86
C SER A 275 -0.29 26.81 -10.92
N GLU A 276 -0.48 28.12 -11.00
CA GLU A 276 -1.25 28.75 -12.05
C GLU A 276 -0.50 28.72 -13.40
N PRO A 277 -1.15 28.45 -14.53
CA PRO A 277 -0.53 28.55 -15.85
C PRO A 277 0.00 29.96 -16.12
N GLU A 278 1.23 30.04 -16.67
CA GLU A 278 1.89 31.33 -16.91
C GLU A 278 1.31 32.03 -18.18
N GLU A 279 0.53 33.09 -17.96
CA GLU A 279 -0.15 33.82 -19.03
C GLU A 279 0.81 34.44 -20.10
N ALA A 280 2.02 34.83 -19.68
CA ALA A 280 3.02 35.41 -20.58
C ALA A 280 3.71 34.35 -21.47
N LEU A 281 3.69 33.09 -21.11
CA LEU A 281 4.49 32.04 -21.74
C LEU A 281 4.21 31.88 -23.25
N PRO A 282 2.96 31.89 -23.75
CA PRO A 282 2.73 31.79 -25.20
C PRO A 282 3.36 32.94 -26.00
N GLY A 283 3.28 34.19 -25.49
CA GLY A 283 3.89 35.36 -26.13
C GLY A 283 5.42 35.26 -26.17
N LEU A 284 6.05 34.84 -25.07
CA LEU A 284 7.50 34.67 -24.96
C LEU A 284 8.03 33.55 -25.89
N VAL A 285 7.32 32.45 -26.00
CA VAL A 285 7.66 31.35 -26.93
C VAL A 285 7.57 31.83 -28.40
N LYS A 286 6.52 32.60 -28.73
CA LYS A 286 6.34 33.16 -30.06
C LYS A 286 7.49 34.12 -30.39
N GLU A 287 7.77 35.09 -29.53
CA GLU A 287 8.85 36.07 -29.71
C GLU A 287 10.22 35.39 -29.87
N PHE A 288 10.52 34.35 -29.03
CA PHE A 288 11.74 33.56 -29.15
C PHE A 288 11.85 32.91 -30.55
N ASN A 289 10.81 32.26 -31.03
CA ASN A 289 10.81 31.54 -32.30
C ASN A 289 10.86 32.49 -33.56
N GLU A 290 10.40 33.73 -33.43
CA GLU A 290 10.49 34.76 -34.46
C GLU A 290 11.89 35.35 -34.60
N SER A 291 12.79 35.10 -33.60
CA SER A 291 14.19 35.54 -33.69
C SER A 291 14.96 34.71 -34.72
N SER A 292 15.61 35.39 -35.68
CA SER A 292 16.44 34.76 -36.72
C SER A 292 17.71 34.09 -36.16
N GLU A 293 18.06 34.36 -34.91
CA GLU A 293 19.25 33.82 -34.21
C GLU A 293 18.90 32.64 -33.27
N ALA A 294 17.64 32.20 -33.20
CA ALA A 294 17.22 31.13 -32.30
C ALA A 294 17.87 29.79 -32.71
N PRO A 295 18.79 29.22 -31.88
CA PRO A 295 19.53 28.00 -32.24
C PRO A 295 18.69 26.71 -32.01
N ILE A 296 17.52 26.83 -31.41
CA ILE A 296 16.53 25.78 -31.18
C ILE A 296 15.13 26.33 -31.44
N HIS A 297 14.16 25.48 -31.69
CA HIS A 297 12.74 25.82 -31.77
C HIS A 297 12.03 25.45 -30.45
N LEU A 298 11.20 26.31 -29.91
CA LEU A 298 10.34 26.02 -28.76
C LEU A 298 8.95 25.64 -29.27
N ARG A 299 8.40 24.54 -28.75
CA ARG A 299 7.12 24.01 -29.20
C ARG A 299 6.26 23.58 -28.04
N PHE A 300 5.01 24.09 -27.97
CA PHE A 300 4.03 23.52 -27.06
C PHE A 300 3.60 22.12 -27.52
N GLY A 301 3.42 21.21 -26.59
CA GLY A 301 2.93 19.88 -26.86
C GLY A 301 2.23 19.26 -25.65
N VAL A 302 1.68 18.10 -25.89
CA VAL A 302 1.18 17.20 -24.84
C VAL A 302 2.02 15.91 -24.81
N PRO A 303 1.96 15.10 -23.75
CA PRO A 303 2.75 13.87 -23.63
C PRO A 303 2.67 12.95 -24.85
N THR A 304 1.50 12.80 -25.47
CA THR A 304 1.34 11.96 -26.66
C THR A 304 2.08 12.50 -27.89
N ASP A 305 2.20 13.84 -28.04
CA ASP A 305 2.93 14.45 -29.16
C ASP A 305 4.42 14.10 -29.07
N PHE A 306 5.02 14.30 -27.90
CA PHE A 306 6.43 13.98 -27.69
C PHE A 306 6.69 12.47 -27.77
N ALA A 307 5.80 11.65 -27.21
CA ALA A 307 5.91 10.19 -27.29
C ALA A 307 5.89 9.68 -28.75
N ALA A 308 5.10 10.31 -29.63
CA ALA A 308 5.08 9.99 -31.06
C ALA A 308 6.41 10.27 -31.75
N VAL A 309 7.11 11.35 -31.37
CA VAL A 309 8.47 11.64 -31.87
C VAL A 309 9.47 10.60 -31.37
N VAL A 310 9.43 10.28 -30.07
CA VAL A 310 10.35 9.30 -29.48
C VAL A 310 10.13 7.90 -30.04
N ALA A 311 8.91 7.53 -30.40
CA ALA A 311 8.59 6.23 -31.00
C ALA A 311 9.27 5.99 -32.38
N GLN A 312 9.72 7.04 -33.05
CA GLN A 312 10.47 6.94 -34.31
C GLN A 312 11.97 6.71 -34.11
N ARG A 313 12.47 6.77 -32.88
CA ARG A 313 13.89 6.61 -32.58
C ARG A 313 14.29 5.13 -32.62
N PRO A 314 15.40 4.79 -33.25
CA PRO A 314 15.88 3.41 -33.32
C PRO A 314 16.48 2.96 -31.98
N ASN A 315 16.36 1.65 -31.70
CA ASN A 315 17.03 0.97 -30.59
C ASN A 315 16.84 1.67 -29.23
N PRO A 316 15.59 1.80 -28.74
CA PRO A 316 15.38 2.40 -27.43
C PRO A 316 16.06 1.57 -26.34
N PRO A 317 16.73 2.21 -25.37
CA PRO A 317 17.31 1.52 -24.23
C PRO A 317 16.23 0.82 -23.40
N VAL A 318 16.61 -0.25 -22.71
CA VAL A 318 15.70 -1.02 -21.83
C VAL A 318 16.21 -0.91 -20.39
N VAL A 319 15.31 -0.50 -19.49
CA VAL A 319 15.54 -0.50 -18.04
C VAL A 319 14.58 -1.53 -17.43
N SER A 320 15.10 -2.45 -16.62
CA SER A 320 14.32 -3.54 -16.04
C SER A 320 14.26 -3.42 -14.52
N GLY A 321 13.19 -3.97 -13.93
CA GLY A 321 13.01 -4.05 -12.49
C GLY A 321 12.29 -2.84 -11.91
N GLU A 322 12.47 -2.61 -10.60
CA GLU A 322 11.83 -1.52 -9.88
C GLU A 322 12.64 -0.23 -9.91
N LEU A 323 11.95 0.88 -9.68
CA LEU A 323 12.53 2.22 -9.56
C LEU A 323 12.33 2.71 -8.12
N ASN A 324 13.01 2.06 -7.19
CA ASN A 324 12.94 2.21 -5.74
C ASN A 324 14.34 2.13 -5.10
N PRO A 325 14.51 2.56 -3.83
CA PRO A 325 13.55 3.24 -2.97
C PRO A 325 13.56 4.76 -3.15
N VAL A 326 12.47 5.41 -2.68
CA VAL A 326 12.35 6.86 -2.59
C VAL A 326 11.74 7.21 -1.23
N PHE A 327 12.29 8.21 -0.53
CA PHE A 327 11.76 8.70 0.75
C PHE A 327 11.44 7.60 1.76
N GLN A 328 12.43 6.88 2.20
CA GLN A 328 12.28 5.68 3.05
C GLN A 328 11.58 5.93 4.38
N GLY A 329 11.52 7.16 4.87
CA GLY A 329 10.79 7.55 6.08
C GLY A 329 9.29 7.36 5.97
N VAL A 330 8.73 7.49 4.77
CA VAL A 330 7.28 7.40 4.56
C VAL A 330 6.71 6.02 4.90
N TYR A 331 7.54 4.97 4.87
CA TYR A 331 7.08 3.60 5.15
C TYR A 331 6.67 3.39 6.61
N SER A 332 7.11 4.24 7.54
CA SER A 332 6.80 4.14 8.97
C SER A 332 6.30 5.44 9.61
N SER A 333 6.23 6.55 8.85
CA SER A 333 5.62 7.81 9.31
C SER A 333 4.10 7.68 9.40
N ARG A 334 3.50 8.12 10.52
CA ARG A 334 2.04 7.99 10.77
C ARG A 334 1.53 6.59 10.40
N ILE A 335 2.13 5.60 11.02
CA ILE A 335 1.95 4.16 10.68
C ILE A 335 0.49 3.74 10.69
N GLU A 336 -0.35 4.34 11.52
CA GLU A 336 -1.79 4.09 11.58
C GLU A 336 -2.47 4.18 10.20
N LEU A 337 -2.03 5.11 9.32
CA LEU A 337 -2.59 5.25 7.97
C LEU A 337 -2.35 4.00 7.12
N LYS A 338 -1.17 3.39 7.23
CA LYS A 338 -0.82 2.15 6.51
C LYS A 338 -1.62 0.96 7.03
N GLN A 339 -1.79 0.90 8.36
CA GLN A 339 -2.63 -0.13 9.00
C GLN A 339 -4.10 0.02 8.60
N TRP A 340 -4.63 1.26 8.55
CA TRP A 340 -5.98 1.53 8.06
C TRP A 340 -6.18 1.12 6.61
N VAL A 341 -5.26 1.50 5.70
CA VAL A 341 -5.36 1.14 4.29
C VAL A 341 -5.36 -0.38 4.14
N ARG A 342 -4.43 -1.09 4.79
CA ARG A 342 -4.37 -2.56 4.75
C ARG A 342 -5.66 -3.22 5.25
N ARG A 343 -6.22 -2.72 6.36
CA ARG A 343 -7.48 -3.19 6.91
C ARG A 343 -8.66 -2.93 5.97
N LEU A 344 -8.73 -1.73 5.39
CA LEU A 344 -9.82 -1.36 4.47
C LEU A 344 -9.73 -2.11 3.14
N GLU A 345 -8.53 -2.38 2.63
CA GLU A 345 -8.35 -3.25 1.47
C GLU A 345 -8.88 -4.66 1.73
N ASP A 346 -8.66 -5.23 2.94
CA ASP A 346 -9.26 -6.51 3.33
C ASP A 346 -10.78 -6.41 3.40
N VAL A 347 -11.32 -5.46 4.15
CA VAL A 347 -12.76 -5.29 4.35
C VAL A 347 -13.50 -5.08 3.03
N LEU A 348 -13.05 -4.13 2.20
CA LEU A 348 -13.75 -3.78 0.96
C LEU A 348 -13.64 -4.89 -0.09
N THR A 349 -12.47 -5.54 -0.21
CA THR A 349 -12.36 -6.69 -1.12
C THR A 349 -13.13 -7.91 -0.62
N ASN A 350 -13.25 -8.13 0.70
CA ASN A 350 -14.11 -9.17 1.27
C ASN A 350 -15.58 -8.88 1.01
N ALA A 351 -16.03 -7.63 1.13
CA ALA A 351 -17.40 -7.23 0.77
C ALA A 351 -17.71 -7.55 -0.71
N GLU A 352 -16.80 -7.20 -1.64
CA GLU A 352 -16.94 -7.54 -3.07
C GLU A 352 -16.98 -9.07 -3.29
N LYS A 353 -16.07 -9.83 -2.68
CA LYS A 353 -16.00 -11.29 -2.82
C LYS A 353 -17.26 -11.97 -2.30
N LEU A 354 -17.77 -11.51 -1.14
CA LEU A 354 -18.98 -12.06 -0.54
C LEU A 354 -20.24 -11.70 -1.34
N THR A 355 -20.31 -10.47 -1.91
CA THR A 355 -21.38 -10.07 -2.82
C THR A 355 -21.40 -10.97 -4.07
N ALA A 356 -20.23 -11.21 -4.69
CA ALA A 356 -20.12 -12.11 -5.83
C ALA A 356 -20.49 -13.57 -5.48
N LEU A 357 -20.06 -14.04 -4.30
CA LEU A 357 -20.36 -15.37 -3.79
C LEU A 357 -21.88 -15.53 -3.54
N ALA A 358 -22.52 -14.56 -2.89
CA ALA A 358 -23.96 -14.58 -2.65
C ALA A 358 -24.74 -14.62 -3.98
N GLY A 359 -24.34 -13.82 -4.97
CA GLY A 359 -24.89 -13.86 -6.32
C GLY A 359 -24.72 -15.22 -7.01
N ALA A 360 -23.54 -15.83 -6.90
CA ALA A 360 -23.27 -17.17 -7.44
C ALA A 360 -24.12 -18.27 -6.78
N LEU A 361 -24.50 -18.08 -5.54
CA LEU A 361 -25.41 -18.96 -4.78
C LEU A 361 -26.90 -18.62 -4.98
N GLY A 362 -27.22 -17.60 -5.79
CA GLY A 362 -28.58 -17.19 -6.08
C GLY A 362 -29.23 -16.38 -4.93
N ALA A 363 -28.47 -15.86 -3.98
CA ALA A 363 -28.94 -14.83 -3.07
C ALA A 363 -29.03 -13.51 -3.83
N ALA A 364 -30.14 -12.76 -3.63
CA ALA A 364 -30.23 -11.42 -4.18
C ALA A 364 -29.21 -10.53 -3.46
N SER A 365 -28.18 -10.12 -4.18
CA SER A 365 -27.10 -9.32 -3.63
C SER A 365 -26.75 -8.19 -4.59
N ASN A 366 -26.57 -6.99 -4.05
CA ASN A 366 -26.12 -5.82 -4.77
C ASN A 366 -25.45 -4.84 -3.81
N TRP A 367 -24.22 -4.48 -4.11
CA TRP A 367 -23.53 -3.47 -3.32
C TRP A 367 -23.57 -2.10 -4.03
N LEU A 368 -24.64 -1.36 -3.77
CA LEU A 368 -24.88 -0.04 -4.38
C LEU A 368 -23.88 1.02 -3.90
N ASP A 369 -23.40 0.90 -2.68
CA ASP A 369 -22.47 1.86 -2.05
C ASP A 369 -20.98 1.55 -2.28
N SER A 370 -20.62 0.59 -3.17
CA SER A 370 -19.24 0.17 -3.38
C SER A 370 -18.32 1.34 -3.75
N VAL A 371 -18.75 2.20 -4.67
CA VAL A 371 -17.96 3.39 -5.08
C VAL A 371 -17.79 4.34 -3.91
N ARG A 372 -18.86 4.57 -3.13
CA ARG A 372 -18.85 5.45 -1.96
C ARG A 372 -17.94 4.91 -0.86
N ALA A 373 -17.86 3.59 -0.70
CA ALA A 373 -17.00 2.95 0.28
C ALA A 373 -15.52 3.01 -0.15
N TRP A 374 -15.24 2.86 -1.46
CA TRP A 374 -13.87 2.95 -1.98
C TRP A 374 -13.35 4.37 -2.09
N GLU A 375 -14.19 5.38 -2.38
CA GLU A 375 -13.74 6.75 -2.69
C GLU A 375 -12.82 7.37 -1.63
N PRO A 376 -13.12 7.32 -0.30
CA PRO A 376 -12.21 7.87 0.70
C PRO A 376 -10.87 7.11 0.77
N VAL A 377 -10.89 5.79 0.55
CA VAL A 377 -9.66 4.98 0.55
C VAL A 377 -8.79 5.35 -0.66
N LEU A 378 -9.38 5.40 -1.85
CA LEU A 378 -8.66 5.75 -3.09
C LEU A 378 -8.12 7.16 -3.04
N PHE A 379 -8.90 8.14 -2.57
CA PHE A 379 -8.42 9.52 -2.40
C PHE A 379 -7.22 9.59 -1.45
N ASN A 380 -7.29 8.92 -0.32
CA ASN A 380 -6.25 8.93 0.70
C ASN A 380 -5.03 8.01 0.36
N GLN A 381 -5.02 7.36 -0.81
CA GLN A 381 -3.85 6.73 -1.39
C GLN A 381 -3.00 7.69 -2.24
N ALA A 382 -3.39 8.98 -2.40
CA ALA A 382 -2.50 9.99 -2.96
C ALA A 382 -1.12 9.92 -2.27
N HIS A 383 -0.06 10.11 -3.04
CA HIS A 383 1.32 9.83 -2.60
C HIS A 383 1.70 10.52 -1.28
N ASP A 384 1.27 11.74 -1.03
CA ASP A 384 1.51 12.46 0.23
C ASP A 384 0.59 12.02 1.37
N LEU A 385 -0.66 11.63 1.06
CA LEU A 385 -1.59 11.15 2.07
C LEU A 385 -1.21 9.74 2.55
N MET A 386 -0.94 8.83 1.63
CA MET A 386 -0.49 7.47 1.96
C MET A 386 0.84 7.48 2.72
N SER A 387 1.75 8.36 2.35
CA SER A 387 3.04 8.54 3.02
C SER A 387 2.90 9.10 4.44
N GLY A 388 1.82 9.82 4.72
CA GLY A 388 1.59 10.46 6.01
C GLY A 388 2.22 11.85 6.15
N THR A 389 2.61 12.47 5.02
CA THR A 389 3.34 13.74 4.99
C THR A 389 2.44 14.98 5.08
N MET A 390 1.25 14.82 5.64
CA MET A 390 0.24 15.88 5.76
C MET A 390 0.27 16.57 7.14
N VAL A 391 -0.41 17.73 7.21
CA VAL A 391 -0.70 18.43 8.47
C VAL A 391 -1.84 17.78 9.25
N ASP A 392 -1.96 18.11 10.54
CA ASP A 392 -2.86 17.41 11.48
C ASP A 392 -4.35 17.52 11.11
N LYS A 393 -4.80 18.66 10.55
CA LYS A 393 -6.19 18.80 10.10
C LYS A 393 -6.53 17.83 8.97
N VAL A 394 -5.60 17.63 8.02
CA VAL A 394 -5.75 16.69 6.91
C VAL A 394 -5.72 15.25 7.42
N TYR A 395 -4.80 14.93 8.34
CA TYR A 395 -4.76 13.63 9.01
C TYR A 395 -6.10 13.26 9.66
N ASN A 396 -6.70 14.19 10.40
CA ASN A 396 -8.00 13.96 11.05
C ASN A 396 -9.14 13.76 10.04
N GLU A 397 -9.11 14.44 8.88
CA GLU A 397 -10.07 14.22 7.79
C GLU A 397 -9.89 12.84 7.15
N THR A 398 -8.64 12.43 6.94
CA THR A 398 -8.30 11.10 6.42
C THR A 398 -8.84 9.99 7.32
N ILE A 399 -8.62 10.07 8.64
CA ILE A 399 -9.14 9.08 9.60
C ILE A 399 -10.66 8.98 9.54
N ARG A 400 -11.38 10.12 9.53
CA ARG A 400 -12.86 10.11 9.39
C ARG A 400 -13.32 9.47 8.09
N GLY A 401 -12.59 9.69 6.98
CA GLY A 401 -12.86 9.03 5.72
C GLY A 401 -12.72 7.51 5.81
N TYR A 402 -11.66 7.04 6.46
CA TYR A 402 -11.43 5.61 6.68
C TYR A 402 -12.50 4.97 7.58
N GLU A 403 -12.90 5.62 8.66
CA GLU A 403 -13.98 5.16 9.55
C GLU A 403 -15.30 5.01 8.80
N SER A 404 -15.63 5.97 7.92
CA SER A 404 -16.83 5.88 7.05
C SER A 404 -16.75 4.69 6.09
N SER A 405 -15.59 4.46 5.44
CA SER A 405 -15.37 3.32 4.55
C SER A 405 -15.48 1.99 5.28
N GLN A 406 -14.94 1.90 6.51
CA GLN A 406 -15.04 0.73 7.36
C GLN A 406 -16.51 0.39 7.67
N GLY A 407 -17.30 1.39 8.07
CA GLY A 407 -18.73 1.18 8.40
C GLY A 407 -19.51 0.62 7.20
N LEU A 408 -19.33 1.21 6.00
CA LEU A 408 -19.99 0.73 4.78
C LEU A 408 -19.55 -0.69 4.38
N GLY A 409 -18.27 -1.00 4.55
CA GLY A 409 -17.73 -2.34 4.26
C GLY A 409 -18.23 -3.40 5.24
N ASP A 410 -18.23 -3.10 6.54
CA ASP A 410 -18.72 -4.00 7.59
C ASP A 410 -20.23 -4.28 7.43
N GLU A 411 -21.04 -3.24 7.13
CA GLU A 411 -22.46 -3.39 6.85
C GLU A 411 -22.71 -4.34 5.67
N GLN A 412 -21.95 -4.19 4.59
CA GLN A 412 -22.08 -5.07 3.42
C GLN A 412 -21.63 -6.50 3.72
N ILE A 413 -20.50 -6.70 4.41
CA ILE A 413 -20.05 -8.03 4.85
C ILE A 413 -21.13 -8.71 5.67
N ASP A 414 -21.68 -8.01 6.65
CA ASP A 414 -22.74 -8.54 7.52
C ASP A 414 -24.00 -8.93 6.74
N ALA A 415 -24.40 -8.10 5.79
CA ALA A 415 -25.58 -8.40 4.94
C ALA A 415 -25.35 -9.67 4.11
N GLU A 416 -24.17 -9.81 3.48
CA GLU A 416 -23.85 -10.94 2.61
C GLU A 416 -23.68 -12.25 3.39
N LEU A 417 -22.96 -12.21 4.50
CA LEU A 417 -22.83 -13.37 5.39
C LEU A 417 -24.21 -13.83 5.88
N GLY A 418 -25.10 -12.90 6.21
CA GLY A 418 -26.48 -13.19 6.58
C GLY A 418 -27.29 -13.81 5.43
N ALA A 419 -27.17 -13.24 4.22
CA ALA A 419 -27.88 -13.72 3.04
C ALA A 419 -27.47 -15.15 2.64
N ILE A 420 -26.18 -15.44 2.69
CA ILE A 420 -25.66 -16.80 2.43
C ILE A 420 -26.12 -17.75 3.52
N ALA A 421 -25.95 -17.39 4.79
CA ALA A 421 -26.33 -18.22 5.92
C ALA A 421 -27.82 -18.56 5.94
N ALA A 422 -28.71 -17.63 5.57
CA ALA A 422 -30.15 -17.85 5.48
C ALA A 422 -30.57 -18.95 4.49
N ARG A 423 -29.69 -19.34 3.57
CA ARG A 423 -29.95 -20.40 2.59
C ARG A 423 -29.32 -21.74 2.97
N MET A 424 -28.45 -21.76 4.02
CA MET A 424 -27.77 -22.98 4.47
C MET A 424 -28.68 -23.84 5.36
N ASP A 425 -28.44 -25.16 5.37
CA ASP A 425 -28.91 -26.02 6.46
C ASP A 425 -28.04 -25.80 7.70
N THR A 426 -28.53 -24.95 8.62
CA THR A 426 -27.88 -24.63 9.90
C THR A 426 -28.49 -25.35 11.08
N HIS A 427 -29.33 -26.38 10.83
CA HIS A 427 -30.02 -27.16 11.85
C HIS A 427 -29.00 -28.03 12.61
N VAL A 428 -28.60 -27.62 13.80
CA VAL A 428 -27.61 -28.30 14.67
C VAL A 428 -28.09 -28.37 16.13
N ASN A 429 -27.46 -29.23 16.91
CA ASN A 429 -27.72 -29.33 18.33
C ASN A 429 -26.83 -28.31 19.09
N GLY A 430 -27.29 -27.06 19.21
CA GLY A 430 -26.54 -26.00 19.87
C GLY A 430 -26.59 -24.70 19.08
N VAL A 431 -25.53 -23.88 19.23
CA VAL A 431 -25.41 -22.60 18.52
C VAL A 431 -24.61 -22.82 17.21
N PRO A 432 -25.23 -22.63 16.05
CA PRO A 432 -24.52 -22.77 14.77
C PRO A 432 -23.58 -21.59 14.53
N ILE A 433 -22.34 -21.91 14.15
CA ILE A 433 -21.30 -20.96 13.77
C ILE A 433 -20.88 -21.26 12.33
N VAL A 434 -21.01 -20.29 11.46
CA VAL A 434 -20.52 -20.39 10.07
C VAL A 434 -19.19 -19.65 9.96
N VAL A 435 -18.16 -20.33 9.44
CA VAL A 435 -16.86 -19.75 9.17
C VAL A 435 -16.68 -19.63 7.67
N PHE A 436 -16.37 -18.43 7.20
CA PHE A 436 -16.19 -18.10 5.78
C PHE A 436 -14.72 -17.91 5.45
N ASN A 437 -14.32 -18.38 4.28
CA ASN A 437 -13.01 -18.19 3.67
C ASN A 437 -13.16 -17.39 2.37
N THR A 438 -12.53 -16.23 2.30
CA THR A 438 -12.55 -15.33 1.14
C THR A 438 -11.32 -15.46 0.24
N LEU A 439 -10.46 -16.49 0.45
CA LEU A 439 -9.32 -16.79 -0.38
C LEU A 439 -9.62 -17.91 -1.39
N GLY A 440 -8.83 -17.95 -2.47
CA GLY A 440 -8.99 -18.88 -3.60
C GLY A 440 -8.45 -20.30 -3.36
N TRP A 441 -8.16 -20.68 -2.11
CA TRP A 441 -7.74 -22.04 -1.72
C TRP A 441 -8.36 -22.44 -0.38
N ALA A 442 -8.50 -23.75 -0.16
CA ALA A 442 -8.95 -24.27 1.12
C ALA A 442 -7.84 -24.08 2.18
N ARG A 443 -8.22 -23.66 3.39
CA ARG A 443 -7.25 -23.41 4.46
C ARG A 443 -7.77 -23.72 5.85
N SER A 444 -6.83 -23.93 6.78
CA SER A 444 -7.09 -24.04 8.22
C SER A 444 -6.48 -22.83 8.91
N ASP A 445 -7.25 -22.11 9.71
CA ASP A 445 -6.76 -20.95 10.46
C ASP A 445 -7.57 -20.74 11.75
N VAL A 446 -7.08 -19.85 12.62
CA VAL A 446 -7.77 -19.47 13.85
C VAL A 446 -9.06 -18.73 13.50
N ALA A 447 -10.14 -19.13 14.14
CA ALA A 447 -11.41 -18.42 14.16
C ALA A 447 -11.73 -17.98 15.58
N GLU A 448 -12.08 -16.72 15.79
CA GLU A 448 -12.53 -16.17 17.06
C GLU A 448 -14.00 -15.77 16.95
N ILE A 449 -14.78 -16.02 17.99
CA ILE A 449 -16.18 -15.62 18.03
C ILE A 449 -16.63 -15.25 19.44
N GLU A 450 -17.49 -14.24 19.52
CA GLU A 450 -18.18 -13.87 20.75
C GLU A 450 -19.58 -14.52 20.79
N VAL A 451 -19.87 -15.16 21.89
CA VAL A 451 -21.16 -15.83 22.14
C VAL A 451 -21.76 -15.27 23.40
N GLY A 452 -22.83 -14.49 23.26
CA GLY A 452 -23.58 -13.92 24.37
C GLY A 452 -24.91 -14.65 24.64
N SER A 453 -25.51 -14.37 25.78
CA SER A 453 -26.80 -14.88 26.19
C SER A 453 -26.84 -16.43 26.27
N ILE A 454 -25.80 -17.02 26.86
CA ILE A 454 -25.64 -18.49 26.90
C ILE A 454 -26.70 -19.19 27.75
N GLY A 455 -27.31 -18.52 28.69
CA GLY A 455 -28.43 -19.01 29.49
C GLY A 455 -28.03 -19.55 30.88
N PRO A 456 -28.96 -19.61 31.82
CA PRO A 456 -28.70 -20.11 33.18
C PRO A 456 -28.29 -21.58 33.12
N GLU A 457 -27.49 -22.02 34.13
CA GLU A 457 -26.98 -23.38 34.32
C GLU A 457 -25.87 -23.81 33.38
N ILE A 458 -25.59 -23.10 32.28
CA ILE A 458 -24.51 -23.42 31.37
C ILE A 458 -23.19 -22.91 31.96
N ARG A 459 -22.23 -23.82 32.17
CA ARG A 459 -20.92 -23.50 32.75
C ARG A 459 -19.78 -23.59 31.77
N GLY A 460 -19.98 -24.29 30.65
CA GLY A 460 -18.98 -24.49 29.60
C GLY A 460 -19.58 -24.58 28.20
N LEU A 461 -18.72 -24.59 27.20
CA LEU A 461 -19.05 -24.79 25.80
C LEU A 461 -18.17 -25.89 25.21
N ARG A 462 -18.71 -26.70 24.32
CA ARG A 462 -18.02 -27.71 23.54
C ARG A 462 -18.20 -27.38 22.07
N LEU A 463 -17.14 -27.48 21.28
CA LEU A 463 -17.18 -27.24 19.84
C LEU A 463 -17.18 -28.57 19.09
N CYS A 464 -18.05 -28.69 18.10
CA CYS A 464 -18.03 -29.78 17.12
C CYS A 464 -18.03 -29.23 15.69
N ASP A 465 -17.44 -30.02 14.77
CA ASP A 465 -17.56 -29.76 13.34
C ASP A 465 -18.95 -30.14 12.79
N SER A 466 -19.18 -29.99 11.51
CA SER A 466 -20.45 -30.34 10.85
C SER A 466 -20.79 -31.85 10.86
N SER A 467 -19.77 -32.71 11.12
CA SER A 467 -19.97 -34.17 11.29
C SER A 467 -20.34 -34.57 12.72
N GLY A 468 -20.22 -33.65 13.67
CA GLY A 468 -20.38 -33.88 15.11
C GLY A 468 -19.11 -34.30 15.83
N THR A 469 -17.93 -34.21 15.16
CA THR A 469 -16.64 -34.53 15.77
C THR A 469 -16.21 -33.40 16.70
N ASP A 470 -15.82 -33.75 17.95
CA ASP A 470 -15.33 -32.79 18.93
C ASP A 470 -14.03 -32.11 18.48
N MET A 471 -13.94 -30.79 18.70
CA MET A 471 -12.79 -29.97 18.36
C MET A 471 -12.28 -29.18 19.57
N PRO A 472 -10.96 -28.92 19.62
CA PRO A 472 -10.39 -28.05 20.65
C PRO A 472 -11.02 -26.66 20.64
N LEU A 473 -11.36 -26.16 21.82
CA LEU A 473 -11.92 -24.81 22.05
C LEU A 473 -11.16 -24.15 23.20
N GLN A 474 -10.78 -22.89 23.02
CA GLN A 474 -10.08 -22.10 24.03
C GLN A 474 -10.90 -20.85 24.38
N PHE A 475 -11.15 -20.64 25.67
CA PHE A 475 -11.76 -19.40 26.14
C PHE A 475 -10.71 -18.31 26.20
N LEU A 476 -11.03 -17.15 25.58
CA LEU A 476 -10.20 -15.95 25.56
C LEU A 476 -10.65 -14.97 26.64
N ASP A 477 -11.96 -14.81 26.78
CA ASP A 477 -12.59 -14.03 27.82
C ASP A 477 -13.94 -14.65 28.21
N THR A 478 -14.35 -14.47 29.47
CA THR A 478 -15.62 -14.96 29.96
C THR A 478 -16.25 -14.01 30.98
N GLN A 479 -17.54 -13.74 30.81
CA GLN A 479 -18.36 -13.12 31.81
C GLN A 479 -19.26 -14.20 32.43
N ARG A 480 -19.39 -14.21 33.76
CA ARG A 480 -20.21 -15.18 34.48
C ARG A 480 -21.24 -14.49 35.35
N TYR A 481 -22.36 -15.13 35.56
CA TYR A 481 -23.35 -14.76 36.56
C TYR A 481 -22.85 -15.10 37.96
N GLY A 482 -23.57 -14.62 39.01
CA GLY A 482 -23.19 -14.86 40.40
C GLY A 482 -23.25 -16.34 40.84
N ASP A 483 -23.97 -17.20 40.14
CA ASP A 483 -24.02 -18.64 40.32
C ASP A 483 -22.91 -19.43 39.60
N GLY A 484 -22.02 -18.72 38.89
CA GLY A 484 -20.92 -19.31 38.13
C GLY A 484 -21.28 -19.73 36.69
N SER A 485 -22.57 -19.59 36.26
CA SER A 485 -22.96 -19.87 34.88
C SER A 485 -22.38 -18.82 33.90
N LEU A 486 -22.16 -19.22 32.62
CA LEU A 486 -21.64 -18.35 31.59
C LEU A 486 -22.71 -17.35 31.13
N LYS A 487 -22.39 -16.07 31.20
CA LYS A 487 -23.18 -14.99 30.61
C LYS A 487 -22.75 -14.74 29.15
N ASP A 488 -21.49 -14.43 28.96
CA ASP A 488 -20.87 -14.18 27.66
C ASP A 488 -19.50 -14.86 27.61
N ALA A 489 -19.08 -15.30 26.45
CA ALA A 489 -17.76 -15.89 26.23
C ALA A 489 -17.20 -15.46 24.86
N LYS A 490 -15.93 -15.07 24.83
CA LYS A 490 -15.13 -15.00 23.62
C LYS A 490 -14.29 -16.26 23.54
N VAL A 491 -14.37 -16.97 22.43
CA VAL A 491 -13.69 -18.25 22.23
C VAL A 491 -12.91 -18.28 20.93
N ALA A 492 -11.82 -19.08 20.91
CA ALA A 492 -11.02 -19.36 19.72
C ALA A 492 -11.00 -20.86 19.43
N PHE A 493 -10.87 -21.21 18.15
CA PHE A 493 -10.67 -22.58 17.66
C PHE A 493 -9.97 -22.55 16.30
N ILE A 494 -9.41 -23.70 15.90
CA ILE A 494 -8.86 -23.87 14.54
C ILE A 494 -9.98 -24.36 13.63
N ALA A 495 -10.47 -23.50 12.73
CA ALA A 495 -11.36 -23.92 11.67
C ALA A 495 -10.55 -24.64 10.59
N ARG A 496 -10.92 -25.92 10.31
CA ARG A 496 -10.11 -26.80 9.43
C ARG A 496 -10.63 -26.84 8.02
N ASP A 497 -9.68 -26.74 7.07
CA ASP A 497 -9.90 -26.94 5.63
C ASP A 497 -11.11 -26.16 5.08
N VAL A 498 -11.36 -24.93 5.52
CA VAL A 498 -12.48 -24.13 5.04
C VAL A 498 -12.33 -23.89 3.53
N PRO A 499 -13.32 -24.32 2.69
CA PRO A 499 -13.16 -24.32 1.23
C PRO A 499 -12.89 -22.94 0.63
N ALA A 500 -12.29 -22.92 -0.56
CA ALA A 500 -11.98 -21.71 -1.33
C ALA A 500 -13.25 -20.91 -1.69
N PHE A 501 -13.24 -19.59 -1.46
CA PHE A 501 -14.42 -18.74 -1.64
C PHE A 501 -15.68 -19.45 -1.15
N GLY A 502 -15.68 -19.82 0.12
CA GLY A 502 -16.70 -20.70 0.65
C GLY A 502 -16.82 -20.65 2.16
N TYR A 503 -17.45 -21.68 2.70
CA TYR A 503 -17.76 -21.73 4.14
C TYR A 503 -17.77 -23.15 4.71
N ALA A 504 -17.72 -23.24 6.03
CA ALA A 504 -17.95 -24.45 6.82
C ALA A 504 -18.77 -24.15 8.07
N LEU A 505 -19.70 -25.06 8.41
CA LEU A 505 -20.54 -24.97 9.60
C LEU A 505 -19.90 -25.70 10.77
N TYR A 506 -19.90 -25.07 11.94
CA TYR A 506 -19.52 -25.59 13.25
C TYR A 506 -20.67 -25.42 14.23
N GLN A 507 -20.64 -26.09 15.36
CA GLN A 507 -21.66 -25.99 16.38
C GLN A 507 -21.03 -25.85 17.79
N LEU A 508 -21.47 -24.86 18.53
CA LEU A 508 -21.15 -24.70 19.93
C LEU A 508 -22.27 -25.32 20.77
N ILE A 509 -21.93 -26.37 21.51
CA ILE A 509 -22.86 -27.10 22.35
C ILE A 509 -22.74 -26.64 23.80
N PRO A 510 -23.79 -26.05 24.39
CA PRO A 510 -23.80 -25.69 25.80
C PRO A 510 -23.55 -26.90 26.69
N SER A 511 -22.82 -26.74 27.79
CA SER A 511 -22.50 -27.80 28.77
C SER A 511 -22.72 -27.30 30.19
N GLU A 512 -23.34 -28.13 31.02
CA GLU A 512 -23.45 -27.89 32.46
C GLU A 512 -22.15 -28.12 33.18
N ALA A 513 -21.23 -28.93 32.60
CA ALA A 513 -19.92 -29.18 33.14
C ALA A 513 -18.97 -28.00 32.82
N GLU A 514 -18.22 -27.58 33.80
CA GLU A 514 -17.09 -26.67 33.52
C GLU A 514 -16.09 -27.38 32.60
N PHE A 515 -15.77 -26.74 31.50
CA PHE A 515 -14.68 -27.23 30.64
C PHE A 515 -13.34 -26.91 31.32
N SER A 516 -12.63 -27.92 31.78
CA SER A 516 -11.30 -27.80 32.42
C SER A 516 -10.17 -27.53 31.39
N GLY A 517 -10.45 -26.68 30.41
CA GLY A 517 -9.61 -26.39 29.22
C GLY A 517 -8.64 -25.23 29.34
N SER A 518 -8.44 -24.66 30.46
CA SER A 518 -7.27 -23.86 30.79
C SER A 518 -7.09 -23.95 32.32
N LYS A 519 -6.13 -24.71 32.77
CA LYS A 519 -5.51 -24.33 34.03
C LYS A 519 -4.88 -22.96 33.79
N LYS A 520 -5.62 -21.85 34.09
CA LYS A 520 -4.95 -20.72 34.66
C LYS A 520 -4.15 -21.28 35.80
N GLN A 521 -2.87 -21.40 35.69
CA GLN A 521 -2.02 -21.19 36.83
C GLN A 521 -2.29 -19.75 37.25
N GLU A 522 -3.39 -19.56 38.04
CA GLU A 522 -3.44 -18.39 38.90
C GLU A 522 -2.14 -18.50 39.68
N GLY A 523 -1.19 -17.66 39.31
CA GLY A 523 -0.03 -17.45 40.14
C GLY A 523 -0.57 -16.93 41.46
N THR A 524 -0.74 -17.83 42.42
CA THR A 524 -0.59 -17.47 43.81
C THR A 524 0.72 -16.69 43.82
N PRO A 525 0.77 -15.43 44.33
CA PRO A 525 2.04 -14.74 44.44
C PRO A 525 2.99 -15.74 45.10
N PRO A 526 4.14 -16.06 44.47
CA PRO A 526 5.03 -17.08 45.04
C PRO A 526 5.33 -16.66 46.47
N PRO A 527 5.30 -17.62 47.44
CA PRO A 527 5.89 -17.34 48.71
C PRO A 527 7.32 -16.84 48.41
N ALA A 528 7.74 -15.77 49.06
CA ALA A 528 9.06 -15.18 48.92
C ALA A 528 10.15 -16.23 49.12
N SER A 529 10.43 -17.02 48.09
CA SER A 529 11.53 -17.99 47.99
C SER A 529 12.28 -17.69 46.71
N THR A 530 13.47 -17.32 46.86
CA THR A 530 14.58 -16.84 46.09
C THR A 530 15.06 -17.73 44.92
N GLU A 531 14.21 -18.39 44.16
CA GLU A 531 14.56 -18.95 42.84
C GLU A 531 13.61 -18.35 41.79
N HIS A 532 14.03 -17.24 41.18
CA HIS A 532 13.37 -16.66 40.03
C HIS A 532 13.56 -17.62 38.85
N GLN A 533 12.46 -18.09 38.25
CA GLN A 533 12.53 -18.69 36.91
C GLN A 533 12.82 -17.56 35.94
N ASP A 534 14.07 -17.47 35.47
CA ASP A 534 14.52 -16.43 34.55
C ASP A 534 14.11 -16.68 33.10
N ALA A 535 13.52 -17.84 32.78
CA ALA A 535 13.12 -18.22 31.43
C ALA A 535 11.77 -18.95 31.40
N GLY A 536 11.00 -18.66 30.32
CA GLY A 536 9.75 -19.35 29.98
C GLY A 536 9.83 -19.96 28.58
N SER A 537 9.13 -21.09 28.38
CA SER A 537 9.10 -21.78 27.09
C SER A 537 7.67 -22.00 26.61
N ILE A 538 7.46 -21.88 25.32
CA ILE A 538 6.27 -22.33 24.62
C ILE A 538 6.66 -23.24 23.44
N GLU A 539 5.81 -24.20 23.12
CA GLU A 539 6.12 -25.25 22.17
C GLU A 539 4.84 -25.72 21.46
N ASN A 540 4.99 -26.08 20.18
CA ASN A 540 4.02 -26.85 19.42
C ASN A 540 4.71 -28.01 18.69
N GLU A 541 4.06 -28.67 17.75
CA GLU A 541 4.65 -29.76 16.96
C GLU A 541 5.79 -29.29 16.03
N TYR A 542 5.82 -28.01 15.64
CA TYR A 542 6.80 -27.43 14.69
C TYR A 542 7.94 -26.72 15.38
N TYR A 543 7.66 -25.96 16.45
CA TYR A 543 8.61 -25.03 17.05
C TYR A 543 8.73 -25.22 18.55
N ARG A 544 9.95 -24.98 19.08
CA ARG A 544 10.21 -24.71 20.48
C ARG A 544 10.83 -23.33 20.60
N MET A 545 10.29 -22.51 21.50
CA MET A 545 10.78 -21.16 21.79
C MET A 545 11.02 -20.98 23.26
N THR A 546 12.13 -20.31 23.57
CA THR A 546 12.51 -19.95 24.95
C THR A 546 12.71 -18.44 25.05
N PHE A 547 12.13 -17.84 26.07
CA PHE A 547 12.13 -16.39 26.28
C PHE A 547 12.75 -16.05 27.62
N ASP A 548 13.44 -14.93 27.71
CA ASP A 548 13.76 -14.25 28.95
C ASP A 548 12.50 -13.58 29.52
N LEU A 549 12.14 -13.85 30.77
CA LEU A 549 10.90 -13.29 31.35
C LEU A 549 11.06 -11.85 31.84
N TRP A 550 12.26 -11.29 31.84
CA TRP A 550 12.55 -9.95 32.32
C TRP A 550 12.80 -8.95 31.17
N THR A 551 13.41 -9.42 30.09
CA THR A 551 13.76 -8.60 28.94
C THR A 551 12.83 -8.82 27.75
N GLY A 552 12.15 -9.97 27.70
CA GLY A 552 11.30 -10.38 26.59
C GLY A 552 12.05 -10.90 25.37
N GLU A 553 13.37 -10.96 25.42
CA GLU A 553 14.15 -11.51 24.31
C GLU A 553 13.83 -12.99 24.08
N MET A 554 13.68 -13.36 22.83
CA MET A 554 13.59 -14.74 22.39
C MET A 554 15.01 -15.31 22.32
N LYS A 555 15.37 -16.17 23.30
CA LYS A 555 16.69 -16.80 23.42
C LYS A 555 16.90 -17.94 22.44
N GLU A 556 15.82 -18.66 22.11
CA GLU A 556 15.82 -19.78 21.19
C GLU A 556 14.56 -19.76 20.35
N LEU A 557 14.70 -20.01 19.06
CA LEU A 557 13.66 -20.42 18.14
C LEU A 557 14.18 -21.65 17.39
N TYR A 558 13.70 -22.83 17.77
CA TYR A 558 14.12 -24.09 17.17
C TYR A 558 13.03 -24.66 16.27
N ASP A 559 13.32 -24.79 14.96
CA ASP A 559 12.48 -25.53 14.02
C ASP A 559 12.76 -27.02 14.12
N LYS A 560 11.77 -27.77 14.62
CA LYS A 560 11.88 -29.20 14.87
C LYS A 560 11.97 -30.03 13.59
N ALA A 561 11.28 -29.63 12.55
CA ALA A 561 11.27 -30.33 11.26
C ALA A 561 12.59 -30.16 10.51
N GLY A 562 13.13 -28.94 10.51
CA GLY A 562 14.41 -28.60 9.91
C GLY A 562 15.62 -28.95 10.80
N HIS A 563 15.41 -29.37 12.04
CA HIS A 563 16.48 -29.54 13.05
C HIS A 563 17.41 -28.33 13.13
N TRP A 564 16.81 -27.13 13.14
CA TRP A 564 17.52 -25.89 12.95
C TRP A 564 17.25 -24.85 14.07
N ASP A 565 18.32 -24.35 14.70
CA ASP A 565 18.25 -23.14 15.51
C ASP A 565 18.22 -21.91 14.61
N VAL A 566 17.04 -21.30 14.52
CA VAL A 566 16.78 -20.19 13.61
C VAL A 566 17.62 -18.97 13.97
N LEU A 567 17.72 -18.64 15.25
CA LEU A 567 18.40 -17.43 15.74
C LEU A 567 19.93 -17.55 15.78
N GLY A 568 20.46 -18.78 15.82
CA GLY A 568 21.91 -19.02 15.88
C GLY A 568 22.56 -18.50 17.17
N GLY A 569 21.84 -18.58 18.28
CA GLY A 569 22.30 -18.10 19.59
C GLY A 569 22.29 -16.56 19.76
N ARG A 570 21.74 -15.81 18.80
CA ARG A 570 21.52 -14.37 18.93
C ARG A 570 20.09 -14.10 19.44
N PRO A 571 19.86 -13.07 20.31
CA PRO A 571 18.53 -12.79 20.81
C PRO A 571 17.61 -12.21 19.71
N GLY A 572 16.39 -12.76 19.59
CA GLY A 572 15.33 -12.27 18.75
C GLY A 572 14.22 -11.57 19.53
N ASN A 573 13.20 -11.06 18.84
CA ASN A 573 12.09 -10.30 19.40
C ASN A 573 12.55 -9.04 20.18
N ILE A 574 13.62 -8.42 19.72
CA ILE A 574 14.21 -7.22 20.33
C ILE A 574 13.56 -5.98 19.74
N VAL A 575 13.01 -5.13 20.57
CA VAL A 575 12.54 -3.80 20.14
C VAL A 575 13.71 -2.81 20.23
N ALA A 576 14.11 -2.28 19.09
CA ALA A 576 15.13 -1.25 19.00
C ALA A 576 14.46 0.13 18.93
N ARG A 577 14.90 1.06 19.76
CA ARG A 577 14.54 2.46 19.77
C ARG A 577 15.71 3.27 19.22
N GLU A 578 15.58 3.80 18.03
CA GLU A 578 16.60 4.61 17.37
C GLU A 578 16.29 6.10 17.53
N GLN A 579 17.28 6.90 17.93
CA GLN A 579 17.16 8.35 17.85
C GLN A 579 17.19 8.76 16.38
N GLU A 580 16.19 9.53 15.95
CA GLU A 580 16.10 9.98 14.59
C GLU A 580 15.66 11.46 14.53
N GLY A 581 16.29 12.26 13.69
CA GLY A 581 16.02 13.70 13.58
C GLY A 581 15.26 14.10 12.32
N GLY A 582 14.62 13.14 11.63
CA GLY A 582 14.03 13.34 10.32
C GLY A 582 12.65 14.01 10.34
N ASP A 583 12.23 14.40 9.14
CA ASP A 583 10.85 14.75 8.82
C ASP A 583 10.08 13.49 8.38
N PHE A 584 8.86 13.64 7.88
CA PHE A 584 8.05 12.48 7.46
C PHE A 584 8.60 11.73 6.24
N TRP A 585 9.33 12.41 5.32
CA TRP A 585 9.78 11.82 4.05
C TRP A 585 11.01 10.95 4.21
N GLU A 586 11.99 11.38 4.99
CA GLU A 586 13.34 10.82 4.97
C GLU A 586 13.74 10.15 6.27
N LEU A 587 14.60 9.11 6.17
CA LEU A 587 15.32 8.51 7.30
C LEU A 587 16.69 9.15 7.42
N TYR A 588 17.07 9.56 8.62
CA TYR A 588 18.37 10.19 8.90
C TYR A 588 19.28 9.34 9.78
N GLY A 589 18.75 8.30 10.36
CA GLY A 589 19.50 7.35 11.16
C GLY A 589 19.27 5.94 10.66
N THR A 590 20.28 5.11 10.80
CA THR A 590 20.21 3.74 10.34
C THR A 590 20.74 2.82 11.44
N LEU A 591 19.92 1.88 11.86
CA LEU A 591 20.38 0.75 12.64
C LEU A 591 21.11 -0.19 11.72
N ASN A 592 22.37 -0.51 12.03
CA ASN A 592 23.23 -1.47 11.34
C ASN A 592 22.76 -1.87 9.92
N GLY A 593 23.29 -1.19 8.91
CA GLY A 593 23.08 -1.55 7.53
C GLY A 593 22.02 -0.76 6.75
N GLY A 594 21.31 0.19 7.30
CA GLY A 594 20.49 1.10 6.49
C GLY A 594 21.37 2.12 5.77
N ARG A 595 21.10 2.47 4.53
CA ARG A 595 21.75 3.52 3.80
C ARG A 595 20.83 4.71 3.66
N PHE A 596 21.41 5.90 3.82
CA PHE A 596 20.72 7.12 3.48
C PHE A 596 20.61 7.22 1.96
N THR A 597 19.39 7.25 1.46
CA THR A 597 19.10 7.35 0.02
C THR A 597 18.22 8.54 -0.32
N ALA A 598 18.24 9.57 0.54
CA ALA A 598 17.47 10.77 0.29
C ALA A 598 17.80 11.36 -1.09
N MET A 599 16.77 11.75 -1.81
CA MET A 599 16.91 12.48 -3.06
C MET A 599 17.48 13.89 -2.84
N THR A 600 17.26 14.46 -1.68
CA THR A 600 17.85 15.71 -1.23
C THR A 600 18.95 15.41 -0.21
N ARG A 601 20.19 15.68 -0.56
CA ARG A 601 21.30 15.65 0.39
C ARG A 601 21.14 16.81 1.37
N LYS A 602 20.40 16.62 2.43
CA LYS A 602 20.41 17.54 3.57
C LYS A 602 21.73 17.29 4.32
N GLN A 603 22.74 18.09 4.00
CA GLN A 603 23.99 18.03 4.73
C GLN A 603 23.78 18.54 6.16
N GLY A 604 24.36 17.85 7.11
CA GLY A 604 24.56 18.34 8.47
C GLY A 604 23.56 17.89 9.53
N LEU A 605 22.75 16.88 9.28
CA LEU A 605 22.04 16.24 10.37
C LEU A 605 23.03 15.38 11.17
N PRO A 606 23.08 15.54 12.51
CA PRO A 606 23.95 14.72 13.32
C PRO A 606 23.60 13.24 13.15
N ALA A 607 24.62 12.39 13.11
CA ALA A 607 24.40 10.97 13.31
C ALA A 607 23.59 10.77 14.58
N PRO A 608 22.54 9.93 14.59
CA PRO A 608 21.72 9.72 15.77
C PRO A 608 22.59 9.31 16.95
N ALA A 609 22.42 9.99 18.05
CA ALA A 609 23.09 9.63 19.28
C ALA A 609 22.34 8.45 19.90
N GLY A 610 22.80 7.26 19.55
CA GLY A 610 22.41 6.05 20.27
C GLY A 610 21.14 5.35 19.76
N THR A 611 21.30 4.06 19.61
CA THR A 611 20.20 3.07 19.54
C THR A 611 20.17 2.37 20.88
N HIS A 612 18.98 2.21 21.45
CA HIS A 612 18.73 1.44 22.65
C HIS A 612 17.91 0.20 22.30
N PHE A 613 18.29 -0.92 22.90
CA PHE A 613 17.60 -2.18 22.70
C PHE A 613 16.79 -2.57 23.94
N SER A 614 15.63 -3.16 23.75
CA SER A 614 14.75 -3.55 24.86
C SER A 614 15.40 -4.49 25.87
N ASN A 615 16.35 -5.32 25.43
CA ASN A 615 17.07 -6.26 26.32
C ASN A 615 18.28 -5.67 27.05
N GLU A 616 18.58 -4.38 26.88
CA GLU A 616 19.61 -3.69 27.69
C GLU A 616 19.14 -3.39 29.11
N GLN A 617 17.84 -3.45 29.36
CA GLN A 617 17.22 -3.15 30.65
C GLN A 617 16.47 -4.37 31.18
N VAL A 618 16.67 -4.66 32.46
CA VAL A 618 15.91 -5.68 33.20
C VAL A 618 14.78 -5.00 33.94
N GLY A 619 13.58 -5.03 33.44
CA GLY A 619 12.43 -4.30 34.03
C GLY A 619 11.07 -4.82 33.58
N GLY A 620 11.06 -5.86 32.77
CA GLY A 620 9.85 -6.46 32.25
C GLY A 620 9.21 -7.45 33.23
N SER A 621 7.99 -7.87 32.86
CA SER A 621 7.23 -8.92 33.54
C SER A 621 6.64 -9.85 32.50
N GLY A 622 7.26 -11.00 32.30
CA GLY A 622 6.90 -12.02 31.32
C GLY A 622 6.20 -13.22 31.94
N SER A 623 5.39 -13.91 31.16
CA SER A 623 4.71 -15.15 31.52
C SER A 623 4.44 -16.01 30.29
N THR A 624 4.30 -17.33 30.54
CA THR A 624 3.86 -18.29 29.52
C THR A 624 2.56 -18.96 29.93
N SER A 625 1.73 -19.29 28.93
CA SER A 625 0.51 -20.07 29.13
C SER A 625 0.31 -21.06 27.99
N SER A 626 -0.37 -22.16 28.25
CA SER A 626 -0.71 -23.14 27.21
C SER A 626 -2.18 -23.49 27.28
N GLY A 627 -2.78 -23.60 26.11
CA GLY A 627 -4.17 -23.97 25.93
C GLY A 627 -4.35 -24.96 24.77
N PRO A 628 -5.57 -25.45 24.55
CA PRO A 628 -5.85 -26.44 23.52
C PRO A 628 -5.79 -25.90 22.09
N VAL A 629 -5.82 -24.56 21.90
CA VAL A 629 -5.80 -23.91 20.58
C VAL A 629 -4.48 -23.20 20.33
N TYR A 630 -3.85 -22.63 21.38
CA TYR A 630 -2.52 -22.02 21.25
C TYR A 630 -1.76 -22.04 22.59
N SER A 631 -0.43 -22.01 22.48
CA SER A 631 0.47 -21.64 23.58
C SER A 631 0.96 -20.21 23.35
N GLN A 632 1.12 -19.46 24.44
CA GLN A 632 1.42 -18.02 24.39
C GLN A 632 2.51 -17.63 25.37
N PHE A 633 3.43 -16.78 24.93
CA PHE A 633 4.28 -15.94 25.76
C PHE A 633 3.71 -14.51 25.76
N SER A 634 3.75 -13.83 26.89
CA SER A 634 3.36 -12.42 27.05
C SER A 634 4.35 -11.70 27.93
N LEU A 635 4.66 -10.45 27.59
CA LEU A 635 5.54 -9.57 28.34
C LEU A 635 4.99 -8.16 28.35
N PHE A 636 5.17 -7.43 29.44
CA PHE A 636 5.15 -5.99 29.55
C PHE A 636 6.54 -5.49 29.93
N HIS A 637 7.04 -4.42 29.26
CA HIS A 637 8.40 -3.91 29.48
C HIS A 637 8.44 -2.37 29.28
N PRO A 638 9.07 -1.62 30.19
CA PRO A 638 9.36 -0.20 29.95
C PRO A 638 10.42 -0.03 28.86
N LEU A 639 10.29 1.01 28.01
CA LEU A 639 11.24 1.33 26.95
C LEU A 639 11.30 2.84 26.70
N GLY A 640 12.44 3.48 26.94
CA GLY A 640 12.56 4.92 26.89
C GLY A 640 11.65 5.59 27.94
N ASP A 641 10.94 6.65 27.55
CA ASP A 641 9.94 7.29 28.39
C ASP A 641 8.55 6.64 28.27
N GLY A 642 8.43 5.58 27.48
CA GLY A 642 7.20 4.81 27.23
C GLY A 642 7.31 3.35 27.70
N SER A 643 6.59 2.48 27.01
CA SER A 643 6.58 1.03 27.28
C SER A 643 6.12 0.23 26.07
N PHE A 644 6.38 -1.08 26.08
CA PHE A 644 5.76 -1.99 25.15
C PHE A 644 5.26 -3.26 25.84
N ALA A 645 4.24 -3.88 25.24
CA ALA A 645 3.83 -5.23 25.55
C ALA A 645 3.96 -6.09 24.29
N THR A 646 4.43 -7.31 24.44
CA THR A 646 4.50 -8.26 23.33
C THR A 646 3.79 -9.56 23.69
N THR A 647 3.11 -10.14 22.72
CA THR A 647 2.46 -11.45 22.82
C THR A 647 2.91 -12.29 21.63
N VAL A 648 3.44 -13.49 21.91
CA VAL A 648 3.87 -14.46 20.90
C VAL A 648 3.01 -15.72 21.04
N ARG A 649 2.37 -16.17 19.96
CA ARG A 649 1.47 -17.32 19.94
C ARG A 649 1.93 -18.36 18.92
N VAL A 650 1.80 -19.64 19.31
CA VAL A 650 1.96 -20.79 18.42
C VAL A 650 0.76 -21.70 18.52
N TYR A 651 0.37 -22.28 17.40
CA TYR A 651 -0.83 -23.07 17.25
C TYR A 651 -0.48 -24.52 16.86
N PRO A 652 -1.25 -25.51 17.34
CA PRO A 652 -1.19 -26.86 16.78
C PRO A 652 -1.55 -26.84 15.28
N ALA A 653 -0.87 -27.64 14.49
CA ALA A 653 -1.12 -27.79 13.04
C ALA A 653 -0.92 -26.53 12.17
N MET A 654 -0.28 -25.47 12.68
CA MET A 654 0.03 -24.26 11.92
C MET A 654 1.52 -23.90 12.03
N ARG A 655 2.15 -23.66 10.87
CA ARG A 655 3.58 -23.27 10.78
C ARG A 655 3.77 -21.76 10.84
N ARG A 656 2.98 -21.05 11.64
CA ARG A 656 3.03 -19.59 11.79
C ARG A 656 3.18 -19.26 13.29
N ILE A 657 4.04 -18.30 13.57
CA ILE A 657 4.28 -17.75 14.90
C ILE A 657 3.73 -16.34 14.90
N ASP A 658 2.54 -16.13 15.45
CA ASP A 658 1.89 -14.82 15.48
C ASP A 658 2.44 -13.96 16.62
N ILE A 659 2.77 -12.71 16.31
CA ILE A 659 3.32 -11.76 17.28
C ILE A 659 2.51 -10.47 17.22
N ARG A 660 2.12 -9.99 18.40
CA ARG A 660 1.50 -8.69 18.58
C ARG A 660 2.35 -7.86 19.53
N THR A 661 2.77 -6.68 19.08
CA THR A 661 3.45 -5.70 19.93
C THR A 661 2.56 -4.48 20.11
N GLN A 662 2.31 -4.06 21.34
CA GLN A 662 1.66 -2.82 21.71
C GLN A 662 2.72 -1.89 22.28
N LEU A 663 2.80 -0.66 21.75
CA LEU A 663 3.84 0.30 22.11
C LEU A 663 3.21 1.64 22.49
N LEU A 664 3.47 2.10 23.72
CA LEU A 664 3.17 3.45 24.20
C LEU A 664 4.40 4.32 23.97
N ASN A 665 4.30 5.28 23.04
CA ASN A 665 5.40 6.19 22.74
C ASN A 665 5.27 7.49 23.54
N ASN A 666 6.35 7.88 24.26
CA ASN A 666 6.49 9.19 24.90
C ASN A 666 7.77 9.94 24.46
N ASP A 667 8.50 9.36 23.53
CA ASP A 667 9.75 9.91 23.00
C ASP A 667 9.52 10.66 21.68
N LYS A 668 10.25 11.78 21.51
CA LYS A 668 10.22 12.57 20.27
C LYS A 668 11.39 12.20 19.36
N PHE A 669 11.15 12.21 18.05
CA PHE A 669 12.14 11.97 17.03
C PHE A 669 12.88 10.64 17.21
N VAL A 670 12.08 9.59 17.35
CA VAL A 670 12.56 8.23 17.48
C VAL A 670 11.90 7.33 16.43
N ARG A 671 12.56 6.24 16.08
CA ARG A 671 11.99 5.13 15.31
C ARG A 671 12.09 3.86 16.12
N TYR A 672 11.03 3.07 16.09
CA TYR A 672 10.97 1.75 16.70
C TYR A 672 10.99 0.67 15.64
N ARG A 673 11.87 -0.33 15.82
CA ARG A 673 11.92 -1.54 14.96
C ARG A 673 11.99 -2.79 15.83
N VAL A 674 11.43 -3.89 15.32
CA VAL A 674 11.62 -5.22 15.92
C VAL A 674 12.63 -6.03 15.09
N LEU A 675 13.50 -6.78 15.77
CA LEU A 675 14.64 -7.47 15.21
C LEU A 675 14.56 -8.97 15.40
N PHE A 676 14.82 -9.71 14.30
CA PHE A 676 14.90 -11.16 14.28
C PHE A 676 16.19 -11.58 13.55
N PRO A 677 17.28 -11.83 14.27
CA PRO A 677 18.50 -12.38 13.70
C PRO A 677 18.28 -13.81 13.24
N THR A 678 19.03 -14.24 12.24
CA THR A 678 19.02 -15.63 11.75
C THR A 678 20.41 -16.22 11.72
N SER A 679 20.50 -17.55 11.82
CA SER A 679 21.74 -18.30 11.59
C SER A 679 22.02 -18.55 10.09
N ILE A 680 21.32 -17.87 9.20
CA ILE A 680 21.50 -17.96 7.75
C ILE A 680 22.73 -17.16 7.35
N GLU A 681 23.67 -17.81 6.70
CA GLU A 681 24.86 -17.19 6.11
C GLU A 681 24.65 -17.00 4.61
N ASN A 682 25.00 -15.82 4.07
CA ASN A 682 24.92 -15.49 2.65
C ASN A 682 23.51 -15.71 2.03
N GLY A 683 22.45 -15.44 2.79
CA GLY A 683 21.08 -15.54 2.32
C GLY A 683 20.74 -14.43 1.32
N ARG A 684 19.66 -14.64 0.58
CA ARG A 684 19.04 -13.68 -0.34
C ARG A 684 17.75 -13.18 0.25
N ARG A 685 17.47 -11.89 0.04
CA ARG A 685 16.25 -11.24 0.46
C ARG A 685 15.24 -11.18 -0.68
N PHE A 686 14.01 -11.60 -0.42
CA PHE A 686 12.87 -11.43 -1.32
C PHE A 686 11.75 -10.69 -0.58
N ASP A 687 11.19 -9.69 -1.25
CA ASP A 687 10.07 -8.91 -0.72
C ASP A 687 8.87 -9.05 -1.66
N GLU A 688 7.67 -9.19 -1.09
CA GLU A 688 6.44 -9.09 -1.87
C GLU A 688 6.18 -7.66 -2.31
N ILE A 689 5.84 -7.51 -3.59
CA ILE A 689 5.34 -6.29 -4.21
C ILE A 689 3.92 -6.54 -4.75
N PRO A 690 3.16 -5.51 -5.16
CA PRO A 690 1.85 -5.75 -5.77
C PRO A 690 1.90 -6.75 -6.92
N PHE A 691 1.16 -7.86 -6.80
CA PHE A 691 1.09 -8.98 -7.76
C PHE A 691 2.43 -9.68 -8.08
N GLY A 692 3.35 -9.76 -7.15
CA GLY A 692 4.61 -10.45 -7.39
C GLY A 692 5.59 -10.35 -6.24
N ALA A 693 6.82 -10.80 -6.47
CA ALA A 693 7.91 -10.72 -5.53
C ALA A 693 9.22 -10.38 -6.24
N ILE A 694 10.11 -9.68 -5.56
CA ILE A 694 11.37 -9.23 -6.12
C ILE A 694 12.52 -9.47 -5.14
N GLU A 695 13.69 -9.85 -5.68
CA GLU A 695 14.92 -9.86 -4.92
C GLU A 695 15.42 -8.43 -4.71
N ARG A 696 15.75 -8.06 -3.47
CA ARG A 696 16.24 -6.72 -3.11
C ARG A 696 17.61 -6.75 -2.44
N PRO A 697 18.38 -5.65 -2.58
CA PRO A 697 19.64 -5.50 -1.88
C PRO A 697 19.45 -5.58 -0.35
N LEU A 698 20.45 -6.10 0.32
CA LEU A 698 20.57 -6.05 1.77
C LEU A 698 20.95 -4.63 2.22
N GLU A 699 20.83 -4.36 3.52
CA GLU A 699 21.27 -3.13 4.17
C GLU A 699 20.54 -1.85 3.73
N GLN A 700 19.32 -2.01 3.20
CA GLN A 700 18.51 -0.90 2.75
C GLN A 700 17.03 -1.12 3.05
N GLU A 701 16.32 -0.07 3.51
CA GLU A 701 14.89 -0.14 3.79
C GLU A 701 14.07 -0.05 2.50
N TYR A 702 13.12 -0.97 2.35
CA TYR A 702 12.17 -1.04 1.26
C TYR A 702 10.76 -1.31 1.79
N PRO A 703 9.71 -0.94 1.02
CA PRO A 703 8.34 -1.31 1.35
C PRO A 703 8.01 -2.72 0.86
N ALA A 704 7.43 -3.55 1.72
CA ALA A 704 6.86 -4.84 1.33
C ALA A 704 5.34 -4.85 1.55
N GLN A 705 4.64 -5.67 0.77
CA GLN A 705 3.18 -5.86 0.92
C GLN A 705 2.87 -6.68 2.18
N TYR A 706 2.89 -8.00 2.09
CA TYR A 706 2.49 -8.90 3.19
C TYR A 706 3.68 -9.60 3.84
N TRP A 707 4.79 -9.79 3.11
CA TRP A 707 5.92 -10.58 3.60
C TRP A 707 7.28 -10.15 3.05
N VAL A 708 8.30 -10.49 3.82
CA VAL A 708 9.71 -10.45 3.45
C VAL A 708 10.32 -11.79 3.82
N ASP A 709 11.12 -12.37 2.93
CA ASP A 709 11.86 -13.60 3.16
C ASP A 709 13.37 -13.38 3.10
N TYR A 710 14.09 -14.06 3.99
CA TYR A 710 15.54 -14.17 3.94
C TYR A 710 15.94 -15.62 4.01
N SER A 711 16.47 -16.15 2.92
CA SER A 711 16.77 -17.58 2.75
C SER A 711 18.04 -17.83 1.96
N ASP A 712 18.70 -19.00 2.21
CA ASP A 712 19.90 -19.47 1.49
C ASP A 712 19.57 -20.54 0.42
N GLY A 713 18.29 -20.85 0.24
CA GLY A 713 17.79 -21.89 -0.66
C GLY A 713 17.67 -23.27 -0.01
N SER A 714 18.24 -23.49 1.16
CA SER A 714 18.04 -24.70 1.97
C SER A 714 17.08 -24.49 3.13
N LYS A 715 17.08 -23.29 3.67
CA LYS A 715 16.26 -22.83 4.79
C LYS A 715 16.03 -21.32 4.71
N GLY A 716 14.98 -20.83 5.34
CA GLY A 716 14.63 -19.43 5.38
C GLY A 716 13.81 -19.03 6.59
N LEU A 717 13.78 -17.74 6.83
CA LEU A 717 12.86 -17.09 7.76
C LEU A 717 12.06 -16.05 7.01
N ALA A 718 10.74 -16.25 6.94
CA ALA A 718 9.83 -15.22 6.45
C ALA A 718 9.25 -14.42 7.60
N LEU A 719 9.15 -13.10 7.40
CA LEU A 719 8.50 -12.13 8.27
C LEU A 719 7.26 -11.62 7.58
N LEU A 720 6.10 -11.95 8.12
CA LEU A 720 4.80 -11.46 7.63
C LEU A 720 4.43 -10.18 8.37
N ASN A 721 3.77 -9.24 7.70
CA ASN A 721 3.31 -7.99 8.30
C ASN A 721 1.86 -7.67 7.95
N ARG A 722 1.21 -6.86 8.79
CA ARG A 722 -0.12 -6.32 8.54
C ARG A 722 -0.08 -4.80 8.61
N GLY A 723 0.05 -4.15 7.44
CA GLY A 723 0.12 -2.70 7.34
C GLY A 723 1.42 -2.08 7.90
N LEU A 724 2.52 -2.84 7.88
CA LEU A 724 3.85 -2.41 8.33
C LEU A 724 4.84 -2.56 7.15
N PRO A 725 4.78 -1.65 6.15
CA PRO A 725 5.53 -1.87 4.91
C PRO A 725 7.05 -1.74 5.08
N GLY A 726 7.54 -0.89 6.00
CA GLY A 726 8.97 -0.61 6.15
C GLY A 726 9.76 -1.77 6.72
N ASN A 727 10.72 -2.29 5.97
CA ASN A 727 11.54 -3.41 6.43
C ASN A 727 12.97 -3.38 5.83
N ASN A 728 13.90 -4.01 6.53
CA ASN A 728 15.29 -4.14 6.11
C ASN A 728 15.84 -5.51 6.53
N VAL A 729 16.87 -5.98 5.85
CA VAL A 729 17.65 -7.14 6.24
C VAL A 729 19.13 -6.75 6.21
N ALA A 730 19.80 -6.85 7.35
CA ALA A 730 21.21 -6.51 7.47
C ALA A 730 21.94 -7.48 8.41
N GLY A 731 23.10 -7.96 8.02
CA GLY A 731 23.90 -8.93 8.81
C GLY A 731 23.10 -10.18 9.19
N GLY A 732 22.23 -10.68 8.31
CA GLY A 732 21.35 -11.81 8.55
C GLY A 732 20.24 -11.54 9.58
N THR A 733 19.92 -10.28 9.88
CA THR A 733 18.85 -9.87 10.79
C THR A 733 17.71 -9.23 9.99
N LEU A 734 16.50 -9.78 10.11
CA LEU A 734 15.29 -9.15 9.60
C LEU A 734 14.85 -8.06 10.59
N MET A 735 14.52 -6.89 10.07
CA MET A 735 14.14 -5.71 10.84
C MET A 735 12.84 -5.14 10.28
N LEU A 736 11.79 -5.11 11.09
CA LEU A 736 10.49 -4.53 10.75
C LEU A 736 10.33 -3.20 11.44
N SER A 737 10.04 -2.13 10.68
CA SER A 737 9.73 -0.82 11.22
C SER A 737 8.31 -0.81 11.79
N LEU A 738 8.18 -0.51 13.08
CA LEU A 738 6.89 -0.45 13.77
C LEU A 738 6.28 0.94 13.61
N MET A 739 7.00 1.99 14.02
CA MET A 739 6.55 3.38 13.91
C MET A 739 7.72 4.38 13.98
N ARG A 740 7.43 5.62 13.61
CA ARG A 740 8.30 6.79 13.83
C ARG A 740 7.55 7.90 14.54
N SER A 741 8.21 8.52 15.51
CA SER A 741 7.79 9.78 16.12
C SER A 741 8.46 10.93 15.38
N ALA A 742 7.77 11.53 14.42
CA ALA A 742 8.30 12.59 13.57
C ALA A 742 7.25 13.67 13.31
N ARG A 743 7.69 14.82 12.77
CA ARG A 743 6.80 15.89 12.30
C ARG A 743 7.42 16.59 11.10
N ILE A 744 6.63 17.38 10.36
CA ILE A 744 7.14 18.26 9.33
C ILE A 744 8.00 19.32 10.03
N THR A 745 9.27 19.41 9.65
CA THR A 745 10.12 20.53 10.07
C THR A 745 9.68 21.77 9.28
N ALA A 746 9.64 22.93 9.94
CA ALA A 746 9.32 24.18 9.27
C ALA A 746 10.32 24.42 8.12
N TYR A 747 9.86 24.33 6.88
CA TYR A 747 10.67 24.70 5.73
C TYR A 747 10.70 26.23 5.59
N PRO A 748 11.86 26.86 5.41
CA PRO A 748 11.96 28.32 5.26
C PRO A 748 11.14 28.89 4.12
N PHE A 749 10.91 28.11 3.05
CA PHE A 749 10.15 28.57 1.90
C PHE A 749 8.64 28.53 2.07
N PHE A 750 8.12 27.84 3.09
CA PHE A 750 6.70 27.91 3.47
C PHE A 750 6.41 28.98 4.54
N GLY A 751 7.39 29.82 4.90
CA GLY A 751 7.21 30.90 5.90
C GLY A 751 6.96 30.39 7.33
N GLY A 752 7.25 29.13 7.61
CA GLY A 752 6.82 28.46 8.84
C GLY A 752 5.36 28.00 8.77
N TYR A 753 4.88 27.35 9.82
CA TYR A 753 3.46 27.02 9.93
C TYR A 753 2.61 28.28 9.91
N GLU A 754 1.60 28.33 9.04
CA GLU A 754 0.52 29.30 9.20
C GLU A 754 -0.08 29.16 10.62
N PRO A 755 -0.55 30.25 11.26
CA PRO A 755 -1.19 30.13 12.56
C PRO A 755 -2.30 29.09 12.56
N GLY A 756 -2.23 28.11 13.47
CA GLY A 756 -3.17 27.00 13.58
C GLY A 756 -2.87 25.77 12.72
N VAL A 757 -1.79 25.76 11.95
CA VAL A 757 -1.33 24.59 11.21
C VAL A 757 -0.28 23.83 12.04
N SER A 758 -0.46 22.52 12.24
CA SER A 758 0.41 21.65 13.01
C SER A 758 0.57 20.29 12.30
N SER A 759 1.68 19.63 12.58
CA SER A 759 1.91 18.22 12.29
C SER A 759 2.36 17.43 13.54
N ASP A 760 2.14 18.02 14.72
CA ASP A 760 2.62 17.49 15.99
C ASP A 760 1.95 16.17 16.40
N LEU A 761 0.77 15.82 15.86
CA LEU A 761 0.17 14.49 16.01
C LEU A 761 1.07 13.38 15.46
N GLY A 762 1.94 13.69 14.50
CA GLY A 762 2.92 12.74 13.98
C GLY A 762 4.02 12.36 14.96
N LEU A 763 4.18 13.10 16.07
CA LEU A 763 5.04 12.70 17.18
C LEU A 763 4.45 11.51 17.97
N GLU A 764 3.16 11.26 17.85
CA GLU A 764 2.42 10.15 18.48
C GLU A 764 2.68 9.97 19.97
N LEU A 765 2.79 11.09 20.72
CA LEU A 765 3.09 11.08 22.15
C LEU A 765 1.85 10.71 22.99
N GLY A 766 2.03 9.80 23.94
CA GLY A 766 0.97 9.31 24.80
C GLY A 766 -0.05 8.43 24.09
N ILE A 767 0.26 7.97 22.88
CA ILE A 767 -0.60 7.11 22.07
C ILE A 767 -0.05 5.69 22.13
N GLU A 768 -0.93 4.73 22.45
CA GLU A 768 -0.63 3.31 22.33
C GLU A 768 -1.00 2.83 20.92
N ARG A 769 -0.05 2.14 20.25
CA ARG A 769 -0.24 1.51 18.94
C ARG A 769 -0.01 0.01 19.04
N ALA A 770 -0.83 -0.75 18.32
CA ALA A 770 -0.68 -2.20 18.20
C ALA A 770 -0.17 -2.56 16.80
N PHE A 771 0.75 -3.51 16.75
CA PHE A 771 1.42 -3.99 15.54
C PHE A 771 1.31 -5.50 15.47
N ASP A 772 0.70 -6.02 14.40
CA ASP A 772 0.56 -7.44 14.13
C ASP A 772 1.53 -7.87 13.03
N TYR A 773 2.34 -8.89 13.32
CA TYR A 773 3.27 -9.51 12.40
C TYR A 773 3.49 -10.97 12.78
N ALA A 774 4.13 -11.76 11.91
CA ALA A 774 4.34 -13.17 12.20
C ALA A 774 5.67 -13.66 11.61
N LEU A 775 6.19 -14.77 12.15
CA LEU A 775 7.35 -15.46 11.64
C LEU A 775 6.97 -16.83 11.07
N VAL A 776 7.63 -17.20 9.96
CA VAL A 776 7.50 -18.52 9.34
C VAL A 776 8.90 -19.05 9.03
N PRO A 777 9.54 -19.75 9.99
CA PRO A 777 10.72 -20.55 9.66
C PRO A 777 10.37 -21.68 8.69
N HIS A 778 11.20 -21.91 7.66
CA HIS A 778 10.89 -22.89 6.63
C HIS A 778 12.14 -23.55 6.03
N ALA A 779 11.95 -24.72 5.41
CA ALA A 779 12.94 -25.37 4.55
C ALA A 779 12.80 -24.86 3.10
N GLY A 780 13.85 -24.94 2.31
CA GLY A 780 13.86 -24.48 0.92
C GLY A 780 13.83 -22.97 0.75
N ASP A 781 13.36 -22.49 -0.39
CA ASP A 781 13.11 -21.08 -0.64
C ASP A 781 11.65 -20.71 -0.33
N TRP A 782 11.32 -19.41 -0.35
CA TRP A 782 9.99 -18.89 -0.08
C TRP A 782 8.88 -19.44 -1.01
N ARG A 783 9.24 -19.88 -2.23
CA ARG A 783 8.30 -20.44 -3.21
C ARG A 783 7.85 -21.84 -2.80
N ASP A 784 8.80 -22.67 -2.41
CA ASP A 784 8.55 -24.05 -2.01
C ASP A 784 7.86 -24.12 -0.65
N ALA A 785 8.12 -23.13 0.21
CA ALA A 785 7.46 -22.94 1.51
C ALA A 785 6.09 -22.21 1.41
N GLU A 786 5.67 -21.81 0.20
CA GLU A 786 4.41 -21.09 -0.03
C GLU A 786 4.23 -19.82 0.86
N VAL A 787 5.33 -19.11 1.14
CA VAL A 787 5.32 -17.90 2.00
C VAL A 787 4.28 -16.87 1.54
N TYR A 788 4.08 -16.75 0.23
CA TYR A 788 3.05 -15.88 -0.35
C TYR A 788 1.63 -16.22 0.14
N LYS A 789 1.28 -17.52 0.30
CA LYS A 789 -0.01 -17.91 0.88
C LYS A 789 -0.10 -17.55 2.36
N ALA A 790 0.97 -17.82 3.13
CA ALA A 790 1.01 -17.44 4.54
C ALA A 790 0.81 -15.93 4.72
N GLY A 791 1.41 -15.08 3.84
CA GLY A 791 1.19 -13.65 3.81
C GLY A 791 -0.28 -13.25 3.57
N TRP A 792 -0.91 -13.88 2.58
CA TRP A 792 -2.34 -13.69 2.30
C TRP A 792 -3.22 -14.16 3.46
N GLU A 793 -3.00 -15.34 4.02
CA GLU A 793 -3.76 -15.89 5.14
C GLU A 793 -3.68 -15.00 6.38
N PHE A 794 -2.48 -14.49 6.69
CA PHE A 794 -2.28 -13.59 7.83
C PHE A 794 -3.03 -12.26 7.67
N ASN A 795 -3.12 -11.72 6.44
CA ASN A 795 -3.79 -10.44 6.17
C ASN A 795 -5.30 -10.56 5.92
N HIS A 796 -5.79 -11.76 5.60
CA HIS A 796 -7.21 -12.03 5.33
C HIS A 796 -7.75 -13.10 6.31
N PRO A 797 -8.08 -12.75 7.55
CA PRO A 797 -8.55 -13.71 8.55
C PRO A 797 -9.86 -14.39 8.12
N LEU A 798 -10.12 -15.58 8.65
CA LEU A 798 -11.43 -16.23 8.50
C LEU A 798 -12.52 -15.42 9.19
N LEU A 799 -13.72 -15.33 8.57
CA LEU A 799 -14.84 -14.58 9.09
C LEU A 799 -15.81 -15.55 9.79
N ALA A 800 -15.90 -15.49 11.11
CA ALA A 800 -16.80 -16.34 11.89
C ALA A 800 -18.08 -15.59 12.25
N ARG A 801 -19.25 -16.23 12.05
CA ARG A 801 -20.55 -15.64 12.36
C ARG A 801 -21.46 -16.64 13.10
N LYS A 802 -22.06 -16.20 14.21
CA LYS A 802 -23.19 -16.87 14.85
C LYS A 802 -24.45 -16.67 14.00
N VAL A 803 -25.17 -17.73 13.73
CA VAL A 803 -26.42 -17.70 12.95
C VAL A 803 -27.55 -18.41 13.69
N SER A 804 -28.79 -18.25 13.23
CA SER A 804 -29.92 -19.00 13.75
C SER A 804 -29.94 -20.41 13.18
N ALA A 805 -30.43 -21.38 13.95
CA ALA A 805 -30.68 -22.75 13.50
C ALA A 805 -31.94 -22.82 12.65
N HIS A 806 -31.80 -23.24 11.38
CA HIS A 806 -32.91 -23.43 10.44
C HIS A 806 -32.55 -24.43 9.34
N GLY A 807 -33.55 -24.95 8.65
CA GLY A 807 -33.32 -25.73 7.43
C GLY A 807 -33.04 -24.82 6.24
N GLY A 808 -32.23 -25.29 5.27
CA GLY A 808 -31.90 -24.58 4.05
C GLY A 808 -31.49 -25.54 2.93
N GLY A 809 -31.38 -25.03 1.68
CA GLY A 809 -31.02 -25.81 0.49
C GLY A 809 -29.53 -25.93 0.25
N LEU A 810 -28.70 -25.07 0.87
CA LEU A 810 -27.24 -25.12 0.70
C LEU A 810 -26.62 -26.09 1.71
N PRO A 811 -25.55 -26.82 1.31
CA PRO A 811 -24.87 -27.76 2.18
C PRO A 811 -24.16 -27.06 3.34
N ARG A 812 -23.82 -27.81 4.38
CA ARG A 812 -23.11 -27.32 5.59
C ARG A 812 -21.66 -26.94 5.35
N ARG A 813 -21.11 -27.33 4.19
CA ARG A 813 -19.73 -27.04 3.76
C ARG A 813 -19.72 -26.92 2.25
N TRP A 814 -19.19 -25.81 1.71
CA TRP A 814 -19.16 -25.58 0.28
C TRP A 814 -18.12 -24.52 -0.09
N GLY A 815 -17.56 -24.62 -1.30
CA GLY A 815 -16.66 -23.61 -1.90
C GLY A 815 -17.05 -23.35 -3.35
N LEU A 816 -16.71 -22.17 -3.86
CA LEU A 816 -17.08 -21.73 -5.21
C LEU A 816 -16.21 -22.42 -6.28
N LEU A 817 -14.90 -22.54 -6.02
CA LEU A 817 -13.95 -23.01 -7.03
C LEU A 817 -12.75 -23.74 -6.38
N GLU A 818 -12.02 -24.46 -7.24
CA GLU A 818 -10.70 -25.04 -6.96
C GLU A 818 -9.73 -24.68 -8.07
N ILE A 819 -8.51 -24.26 -7.71
CA ILE A 819 -7.40 -23.99 -8.64
C ILE A 819 -6.35 -25.08 -8.50
N SER A 820 -6.02 -25.79 -9.60
CA SER A 820 -5.13 -26.95 -9.56
C SER A 820 -3.67 -26.62 -9.22
N SER A 821 -3.24 -25.39 -9.47
CA SER A 821 -1.86 -24.95 -9.31
C SER A 821 -1.70 -24.07 -8.08
N PRO A 822 -0.91 -24.48 -7.08
CA PRO A 822 -0.82 -23.74 -5.81
C PRO A 822 -0.20 -22.35 -5.93
N ASN A 823 0.62 -22.10 -6.96
CA ASN A 823 1.27 -20.81 -7.23
C ASN A 823 0.37 -19.82 -8.01
N VAL A 824 -0.88 -20.17 -8.29
CA VAL A 824 -1.87 -19.27 -8.89
C VAL A 824 -2.79 -18.72 -7.79
N VAL A 825 -2.66 -17.44 -7.54
CA VAL A 825 -3.43 -16.72 -6.50
C VAL A 825 -4.61 -16.01 -7.13
N ALA A 826 -5.81 -16.22 -6.58
CA ALA A 826 -7.00 -15.43 -6.91
C ALA A 826 -7.06 -14.21 -5.99
N SER A 827 -6.72 -13.03 -6.51
CA SER A 827 -6.66 -11.78 -5.74
C SER A 827 -8.02 -11.12 -5.58
N ALA A 828 -8.91 -11.23 -6.58
CA ALA A 828 -10.22 -10.59 -6.57
C ALA A 828 -11.31 -11.49 -7.13
N LEU A 829 -12.50 -11.33 -6.59
CA LEU A 829 -13.77 -11.83 -7.09
C LEU A 829 -14.79 -10.68 -6.97
N ILE A 830 -15.09 -9.99 -8.08
CA ILE A 830 -15.83 -8.73 -8.10
C ILE A 830 -17.17 -8.94 -8.80
N PRO A 831 -18.30 -8.49 -8.23
CA PRO A 831 -19.59 -8.56 -8.90
C PRO A 831 -19.63 -7.57 -10.08
N GLY A 832 -20.11 -8.00 -11.25
CA GLY A 832 -20.35 -7.17 -12.41
C GLY A 832 -21.79 -6.69 -12.49
N ASN A 833 -22.04 -5.53 -13.12
CA ASN A 833 -23.36 -4.93 -13.25
C ASN A 833 -24.34 -5.75 -14.11
N ASP A 834 -23.83 -6.67 -14.95
CA ASP A 834 -24.60 -7.52 -15.86
C ASP A 834 -24.85 -8.95 -15.32
N GLY A 835 -24.64 -9.15 -14.01
CA GLY A 835 -24.73 -10.46 -13.36
C GLY A 835 -23.54 -11.39 -13.68
N ALA A 836 -22.47 -10.85 -14.30
CA ALA A 836 -21.19 -11.53 -14.42
C ALA A 836 -20.34 -11.34 -13.14
N VAL A 837 -19.32 -12.15 -13.02
CA VAL A 837 -18.32 -12.05 -11.95
C VAL A 837 -16.94 -11.87 -12.60
N MET A 838 -16.16 -10.93 -12.10
CA MET A 838 -14.78 -10.74 -12.51
C MET A 838 -13.86 -11.46 -11.53
N LEU A 839 -13.18 -12.51 -12.00
CA LEU A 839 -12.15 -13.22 -11.24
C LEU A 839 -10.77 -12.74 -11.72
N ARG A 840 -9.94 -12.24 -10.81
CA ARG A 840 -8.54 -11.92 -11.12
C ARG A 840 -7.61 -12.91 -10.45
N ILE A 841 -6.70 -13.45 -11.27
CA ILE A 841 -5.67 -14.39 -10.85
C ILE A 841 -4.30 -13.89 -11.29
N TYR A 842 -3.26 -14.30 -10.57
CA TYR A 842 -1.88 -14.08 -11.00
C TYR A 842 -0.95 -15.23 -10.60
N GLU A 843 0.13 -15.42 -11.34
CA GLU A 843 1.19 -16.36 -11.00
C GLU A 843 2.12 -15.69 -9.98
N ALA A 844 2.28 -16.26 -8.78
CA ALA A 844 2.92 -15.60 -7.63
C ALA A 844 4.42 -15.90 -7.49
N THR A 845 4.97 -16.90 -8.18
CA THR A 845 6.32 -17.46 -7.91
C THR A 845 7.37 -17.13 -8.95
N GLY A 846 6.98 -16.49 -10.07
CA GLY A 846 7.87 -16.21 -11.19
C GLY A 846 8.22 -17.45 -12.00
N ARG A 847 7.38 -18.50 -11.99
CA ARG A 847 7.55 -19.75 -12.74
C ARG A 847 6.45 -19.88 -13.81
N PRO A 848 6.77 -20.27 -15.06
CA PRO A 848 5.73 -20.53 -16.04
C PRO A 848 4.84 -21.69 -15.55
N THR A 849 3.53 -21.49 -15.58
CA THR A 849 2.55 -22.46 -15.09
C THR A 849 1.56 -22.79 -16.18
N ASN A 850 1.70 -23.98 -16.76
CA ASN A 850 0.89 -24.44 -17.89
C ASN A 850 -0.20 -25.43 -17.41
N GLY A 851 -1.33 -25.44 -18.12
CA GLY A 851 -2.42 -26.37 -17.87
C GLY A 851 -3.11 -26.16 -16.53
N VAL A 852 -3.20 -24.90 -16.07
CA VAL A 852 -3.94 -24.54 -14.85
C VAL A 852 -5.41 -24.84 -15.08
N GLU A 853 -6.00 -25.67 -14.23
CA GLU A 853 -7.44 -25.93 -14.20
C GLU A 853 -8.09 -25.12 -13.09
N ILE A 854 -9.14 -24.36 -13.44
CA ILE A 854 -10.03 -23.72 -12.48
C ILE A 854 -11.38 -24.42 -12.58
N ARG A 855 -11.72 -25.21 -11.55
CA ARG A 855 -12.98 -25.93 -11.45
C ARG A 855 -13.97 -25.14 -10.62
N PHE A 856 -15.15 -24.87 -11.14
CA PHE A 856 -16.24 -24.20 -10.43
C PHE A 856 -17.26 -25.23 -9.93
N HIS A 857 -17.85 -24.99 -8.77
CA HIS A 857 -18.94 -25.83 -8.23
C HIS A 857 -20.32 -25.29 -8.61
N VAL A 858 -20.38 -24.37 -9.54
CA VAL A 858 -21.57 -23.87 -10.23
C VAL A 858 -21.31 -23.83 -11.74
N PRO A 859 -22.34 -24.01 -12.59
CA PRO A 859 -22.15 -23.96 -14.04
C PRO A 859 -21.64 -22.58 -14.51
N VAL A 860 -20.66 -22.60 -15.43
CA VAL A 860 -20.16 -21.42 -16.12
C VAL A 860 -20.77 -21.34 -17.51
N SER A 861 -21.70 -20.41 -17.74
CA SER A 861 -22.40 -20.27 -19.02
C SER A 861 -21.60 -19.50 -20.07
N SER A 862 -20.73 -18.58 -19.66
CA SER A 862 -19.77 -17.91 -20.54
C SER A 862 -18.52 -17.47 -19.78
N ALA A 863 -17.39 -17.43 -20.48
CA ALA A 863 -16.12 -16.96 -19.93
C ALA A 863 -15.35 -16.16 -20.98
N PHE A 864 -14.74 -15.04 -20.56
CA PHE A 864 -13.89 -14.19 -21.38
C PHE A 864 -12.64 -13.80 -20.60
N GLU A 865 -11.48 -13.77 -21.26
CA GLU A 865 -10.33 -13.03 -20.76
C GLU A 865 -10.54 -11.55 -21.05
N THR A 866 -10.31 -10.68 -20.08
CA THR A 866 -10.50 -9.23 -20.18
C THR A 866 -9.21 -8.48 -19.84
N ASN A 867 -9.16 -7.22 -20.24
CA ASN A 867 -8.19 -6.27 -19.67
C ASN A 867 -8.60 -5.91 -18.21
N LEU A 868 -7.82 -5.04 -17.55
CA LEU A 868 -8.14 -4.62 -16.16
C LEU A 868 -9.41 -3.77 -16.07
N LEU A 869 -9.86 -3.17 -17.18
CA LEU A 869 -11.09 -2.37 -17.23
C LEU A 869 -12.35 -3.21 -17.48
N GLY A 870 -12.20 -4.52 -17.67
CA GLY A 870 -13.32 -5.43 -17.96
C GLY A 870 -13.69 -5.51 -19.44
N ASP A 871 -12.94 -4.85 -20.34
CA ASP A 871 -13.15 -4.97 -21.78
C ASP A 871 -12.73 -6.37 -22.26
N GLU A 872 -13.61 -7.05 -23.00
CA GLU A 872 -13.39 -8.41 -23.46
C GLU A 872 -12.28 -8.46 -24.51
N VAL A 873 -11.26 -9.27 -24.27
CA VAL A 873 -10.10 -9.47 -25.16
C VAL A 873 -10.29 -10.71 -26.02
N ARG A 874 -10.66 -11.84 -25.39
CA ARG A 874 -10.93 -13.09 -26.12
C ARG A 874 -11.89 -14.00 -25.35
N PRO A 875 -12.73 -14.78 -26.06
CA PRO A 875 -13.56 -15.80 -25.43
C PRO A 875 -12.69 -16.96 -24.90
N LEU A 876 -13.12 -17.52 -23.79
CA LEU A 876 -12.56 -18.74 -23.21
C LEU A 876 -13.66 -19.80 -23.26
N PRO A 877 -13.47 -20.92 -24.00
CA PRO A 877 -14.47 -21.98 -24.05
C PRO A 877 -14.51 -22.72 -22.69
N PRO A 878 -15.59 -22.61 -21.91
CA PRO A 878 -15.74 -23.45 -20.73
C PRO A 878 -15.97 -24.89 -21.16
N ALA A 879 -15.19 -25.81 -20.63
CA ALA A 879 -15.49 -27.24 -20.69
C ALA A 879 -16.38 -27.57 -19.47
N HIS A 880 -17.67 -27.31 -19.57
CA HIS A 880 -18.66 -27.43 -18.50
C HIS A 880 -18.34 -26.47 -17.30
N GLU A 881 -17.77 -27.02 -16.23
CA GLU A 881 -17.45 -26.32 -14.99
C GLU A 881 -15.96 -26.00 -14.86
N THR A 882 -15.13 -26.34 -15.85
CA THR A 882 -13.67 -26.20 -15.77
C THR A 882 -13.14 -25.25 -16.85
N LEU A 883 -12.26 -24.34 -16.46
CA LEU A 883 -11.46 -23.49 -17.35
C LEU A 883 -10.01 -23.98 -17.35
N HIS A 884 -9.38 -23.96 -18.54
CA HIS A 884 -7.97 -24.29 -18.71
C HIS A 884 -7.20 -23.06 -19.17
N LEU A 885 -6.10 -22.75 -18.49
CA LEU A 885 -5.29 -21.55 -18.71
C LEU A 885 -3.80 -21.87 -18.60
N ASP A 886 -2.98 -21.07 -19.30
CA ASP A 886 -1.54 -20.99 -19.09
C ASP A 886 -1.21 -19.60 -18.54
N LEU A 887 -0.28 -19.53 -17.59
CA LEU A 887 0.26 -18.29 -17.06
C LEU A 887 1.77 -18.24 -17.25
N ARG A 888 2.25 -17.08 -17.73
CA ARG A 888 3.67 -16.73 -17.74
C ARG A 888 4.12 -16.37 -16.33
N PRO A 889 5.44 -16.35 -16.04
CA PRO A 889 5.96 -15.84 -14.79
C PRO A 889 5.35 -14.47 -14.43
N TYR A 890 4.79 -14.35 -13.22
CA TYR A 890 4.14 -13.14 -12.68
C TYR A 890 3.01 -12.57 -13.56
N GLU A 891 2.39 -13.37 -14.43
CA GLU A 891 1.30 -12.90 -15.28
C GLU A 891 0.01 -12.70 -14.50
N ILE A 892 -0.65 -11.56 -14.74
CA ILE A 892 -1.98 -11.22 -14.22
C ILE A 892 -3.01 -11.48 -15.31
N LYS A 893 -4.08 -12.20 -14.97
CA LYS A 893 -5.24 -12.40 -15.84
C LYS A 893 -6.53 -12.01 -15.14
N THR A 894 -7.42 -11.37 -15.87
CA THR A 894 -8.77 -11.05 -15.41
C THR A 894 -9.76 -11.82 -16.28
N LEU A 895 -10.68 -12.53 -15.66
CA LEU A 895 -11.69 -13.37 -16.29
C LEU A 895 -13.07 -12.83 -15.98
N LYS A 896 -13.88 -12.56 -17.01
CA LYS A 896 -15.30 -12.24 -16.87
C LYS A 896 -16.10 -13.52 -17.04
N LEU A 897 -16.82 -13.91 -16.00
CA LEU A 897 -17.51 -15.19 -15.89
C LEU A 897 -19.00 -14.97 -15.68
N LYS A 898 -19.85 -15.66 -16.40
CA LYS A 898 -21.29 -15.72 -16.10
C LYS A 898 -21.59 -17.05 -15.44
N LEU A 899 -21.82 -16.98 -14.12
CA LEU A 899 -22.14 -18.12 -13.28
C LEU A 899 -23.66 -18.32 -13.26
N THR A 900 -24.09 -19.58 -13.25
CA THR A 900 -25.50 -19.95 -13.12
C THR A 900 -25.73 -20.47 -11.72
N PRO A 901 -26.58 -19.80 -10.90
CA PRO A 901 -26.89 -20.28 -9.56
C PRO A 901 -27.49 -21.69 -9.59
N PRO A 902 -27.24 -22.54 -8.58
CA PRO A 902 -27.85 -23.85 -8.50
C PRO A 902 -29.39 -23.72 -8.45
N GLU A 903 -30.08 -24.53 -9.25
CA GLU A 903 -31.55 -24.60 -9.21
C GLU A 903 -32.01 -25.01 -7.80
N HIS A 904 -33.04 -24.35 -7.30
CA HIS A 904 -33.70 -24.72 -6.05
C HIS A 904 -34.29 -26.12 -6.19
N ARG A 905 -33.65 -27.13 -5.60
CA ARG A 905 -34.27 -28.45 -5.40
C ARG A 905 -34.99 -28.54 -4.05
#